data_b077c76c0590cbaef26f099f07c2bca2
#
_entry.id   b077c76c0590cbaef26f099f07c2bca2
#
_cell.length_a   1.000
_cell.length_b   1.000
_cell.length_c   1.000
_cell.angle_alpha   90.00
_cell.angle_beta   90.00
_cell.angle_gamma   90.00
#
_symmetry.space_group_name_H-M   'P 1'
#
loop_
_entity.id
_entity.type
_entity.pdbx_description
1 polymer ?
#
loop_
_entity_poly.entity_id
_entity_poly.type
_entity_poly.pdbx_seq_one_letter_code
_entity_poly.pdbx_strand_id
1 'polypeptide(L)'
;MNNFIYEKLAVTNLKNNRKTYVPYIFTGVLTVMMFYIIDALSRGKGITQNTLKICLQYATGVIIVFAVIFLFYTNSFLIKRRKKEIGVYNILGMGKRHIARMMAVETILTAGISILGGLVFGIIFGKLMYLLLLKILHNSVDMQFSVNGTAIVQTVILFAGIFLLTYLYNILQIQLVNPVELLHGGNQGEKEPKSRWLLVIVGVAALGNGYWIALTTEAPLEALLKFFVAVVCVIIGTYALFIAGSIVVLKILRKNKAYYYNPKHFTSVSGMIYRMKQNGAGLANICVLSTMVLVMVSTTVSLYAGMEDILDSRFPRDVSIVCKQADVDHEEIIERLLKEQCEKAGVKITDRVWYRYGSMNAVLKGDKLENVDQYYPDNHFYYVEMMTQDEYNRIEKRNVSLEEQEILTYTSNGKCGKKEINIAGRNYQVKKELSEMTSQPKSTAEMYKTLYIVFANAEQIERIESFSYADKFNLKGDDGKQKEALEQIQNEFYEKFPDGTMESRMLSRSSFYELYGGLFFIGIYLGSMFIMATVLIIYYKQISEGYDDRERYQIMQKVGMSKKEVKRSIRSQVLSVFFLPLIVAVIHVAVAFKVMTKILGVLNLTNVSLFAVCTIITIAVFAVFYIIVYSITAKEYYRIVN
;
A
#
# COMPACT_ATOMS: atom_id res chain seq x y z
N MET A 1 29.78 -4.18 -46.82
CA MET A 1 29.38 -5.07 -45.68
C MET A 1 27.87 -5.29 -45.77
N ASN A 2 27.46 -6.56 -45.80
CA ASN A 2 26.04 -6.93 -45.94
C ASN A 2 25.23 -6.23 -44.84
N ASN A 3 24.22 -5.41 -45.17
CA ASN A 3 23.40 -4.66 -44.22
C ASN A 3 22.68 -5.56 -43.22
N PHE A 4 22.50 -6.85 -43.51
CA PHE A 4 21.85 -7.86 -42.65
C PHE A 4 22.77 -8.51 -41.61
N ILE A 5 24.05 -8.14 -41.48
CA ILE A 5 24.97 -8.82 -40.55
C ILE A 5 24.63 -8.52 -39.10
N TYR A 6 24.18 -7.30 -38.79
CA TYR A 6 23.79 -6.93 -37.42
C TYR A 6 22.50 -7.60 -36.99
N GLU A 7 21.53 -7.74 -37.89
CA GLU A 7 20.26 -8.44 -37.64
C GLU A 7 20.52 -9.94 -37.40
N LYS A 8 21.34 -10.59 -38.22
CA LYS A 8 21.71 -11.99 -38.05
C LYS A 8 22.46 -12.22 -36.75
N LEU A 9 23.41 -11.35 -36.39
CA LEU A 9 24.12 -11.42 -35.12
C LEU A 9 23.16 -11.22 -33.93
N ALA A 10 22.26 -10.23 -33.99
CA ALA A 10 21.27 -9.96 -32.95
C ALA A 10 20.35 -11.17 -32.70
N VAL A 11 19.81 -11.76 -33.77
CA VAL A 11 18.94 -12.95 -33.66
C VAL A 11 19.73 -14.15 -33.11
N THR A 12 20.97 -14.34 -33.57
CA THR A 12 21.85 -15.43 -33.07
C THR A 12 22.17 -15.24 -31.59
N ASN A 13 22.43 -14.01 -31.16
CA ASN A 13 22.69 -13.69 -29.75
C ASN A 13 21.46 -13.94 -28.87
N LEU A 14 20.27 -13.53 -29.32
CA LEU A 14 19.00 -13.83 -28.62
C LEU A 14 18.80 -15.34 -28.45
N LYS A 15 19.09 -16.13 -29.50
CA LYS A 15 18.93 -17.58 -29.49
C LYS A 15 19.96 -18.28 -28.59
N ASN A 16 21.21 -17.86 -28.65
CA ASN A 16 22.31 -18.46 -27.87
C ASN A 16 22.17 -18.11 -26.36
N ASN A 17 21.70 -16.88 -26.04
CA ASN A 17 21.51 -16.40 -24.70
C ASN A 17 20.05 -16.51 -24.20
N ARG A 18 19.27 -17.47 -24.75
CA ARG A 18 17.84 -17.64 -24.43
C ARG A 18 17.55 -17.75 -22.94
N LYS A 19 18.42 -18.37 -22.15
CA LYS A 19 18.27 -18.50 -20.69
C LYS A 19 18.23 -17.14 -19.96
N THR A 20 18.72 -16.07 -20.58
CA THR A 20 18.74 -14.73 -20.00
C THR A 20 17.72 -13.82 -20.69
N TYR A 21 17.58 -13.92 -22.03
CA TYR A 21 16.64 -13.09 -22.78
C TYR A 21 15.18 -13.49 -22.63
N VAL A 22 14.86 -14.80 -22.56
CA VAL A 22 13.47 -15.25 -22.41
C VAL A 22 12.83 -14.70 -21.12
N PRO A 23 13.47 -14.81 -19.94
CA PRO A 23 12.93 -14.18 -18.74
C PRO A 23 12.85 -12.65 -18.83
N TYR A 24 13.78 -11.98 -19.51
CA TYR A 24 13.74 -10.53 -19.74
C TYR A 24 12.55 -10.11 -20.60
N ILE A 25 12.32 -10.79 -21.73
CA ILE A 25 11.17 -10.56 -22.61
C ILE A 25 9.87 -10.84 -21.85
N PHE A 26 9.83 -11.96 -21.10
CA PHE A 26 8.67 -12.31 -20.28
C PHE A 26 8.35 -11.21 -19.24
N THR A 27 9.38 -10.68 -18.58
CA THR A 27 9.24 -9.51 -17.70
C THR A 27 8.61 -8.33 -18.43
N GLY A 28 9.12 -8.01 -19.63
CA GLY A 28 8.57 -6.93 -20.47
C GLY A 28 7.10 -7.18 -20.83
N VAL A 29 6.77 -8.37 -21.32
CA VAL A 29 5.39 -8.76 -21.67
C VAL A 29 4.45 -8.60 -20.47
N LEU A 30 4.84 -9.11 -19.30
CA LEU A 30 4.01 -9.02 -18.09
C LEU A 30 3.81 -7.58 -17.64
N THR A 31 4.87 -6.77 -17.63
CA THR A 31 4.80 -5.37 -17.20
C THR A 31 3.94 -4.54 -18.16
N VAL A 32 4.10 -4.73 -19.47
CA VAL A 32 3.26 -4.10 -20.50
C VAL A 32 1.79 -4.50 -20.35
N MET A 33 1.53 -5.82 -20.18
CA MET A 33 0.19 -6.35 -19.97
C MET A 33 -0.48 -5.71 -18.75
N MET A 34 0.23 -5.66 -17.62
CA MET A 34 -0.31 -5.13 -16.38
C MET A 34 -0.58 -3.63 -16.47
N PHE A 35 0.30 -2.87 -17.09
CA PHE A 35 0.06 -1.46 -17.32
C PHE A 35 -1.18 -1.23 -18.20
N TYR A 36 -1.25 -1.90 -19.35
CA TYR A 36 -2.37 -1.77 -20.28
C TYR A 36 -3.72 -2.08 -19.62
N ILE A 37 -3.80 -3.14 -18.83
CA ILE A 37 -5.05 -3.55 -18.17
C ILE A 37 -5.55 -2.44 -17.23
N ILE A 38 -4.71 -1.91 -16.35
CA ILE A 38 -5.14 -0.87 -15.39
C ILE A 38 -5.45 0.45 -16.11
N ASP A 39 -4.63 0.85 -17.09
CA ASP A 39 -4.90 2.09 -17.86
C ASP A 39 -6.21 1.95 -18.67
N ALA A 40 -6.47 0.80 -19.29
CA ALA A 40 -7.71 0.54 -20.00
C ALA A 40 -8.93 0.54 -19.05
N LEU A 41 -8.81 -0.04 -17.84
CA LEU A 41 -9.86 -0.03 -16.83
C LEU A 41 -10.15 1.38 -16.32
N SER A 42 -9.10 2.18 -16.06
CA SER A 42 -9.27 3.56 -15.57
C SER A 42 -10.04 4.47 -16.55
N ARG A 43 -9.99 4.13 -17.86
CA ARG A 43 -10.67 4.85 -18.94
C ARG A 43 -11.95 4.20 -19.40
N GLY A 44 -12.31 3.06 -18.83
CA GLY A 44 -13.49 2.29 -19.18
C GLY A 44 -14.78 3.07 -18.93
N LYS A 45 -15.74 2.98 -19.87
CA LYS A 45 -17.06 3.63 -19.73
C LYS A 45 -17.95 2.93 -18.70
N GLY A 46 -17.69 1.66 -18.39
CA GLY A 46 -18.49 0.85 -17.45
C GLY A 46 -18.23 1.17 -15.96
N ILE A 47 -17.24 2.01 -15.63
CA ILE A 47 -17.02 2.50 -14.27
C ILE A 47 -17.63 3.89 -14.19
N THR A 48 -18.71 4.04 -13.44
CA THR A 48 -19.46 5.30 -13.34
C THR A 48 -18.90 6.25 -12.29
N GLN A 49 -18.34 5.71 -11.21
CA GLN A 49 -17.84 6.54 -10.11
C GLN A 49 -16.45 7.13 -10.37
N ASN A 50 -16.36 8.45 -10.19
CA ASN A 50 -15.12 9.20 -10.36
C ASN A 50 -14.02 8.78 -9.37
N THR A 51 -14.39 8.44 -8.13
CA THR A 51 -13.43 8.05 -7.08
C THR A 51 -12.65 6.80 -7.46
N LEU A 52 -13.32 5.76 -7.96
CA LEU A 52 -12.66 4.54 -8.40
C LEU A 52 -11.75 4.79 -9.61
N LYS A 53 -12.19 5.63 -10.58
CA LYS A 53 -11.35 6.03 -11.71
C LYS A 53 -10.05 6.71 -11.26
N ILE A 54 -10.15 7.62 -10.30
CA ILE A 54 -9.01 8.32 -9.71
C ILE A 54 -8.06 7.32 -9.03
N CYS A 55 -8.58 6.38 -8.24
CA CYS A 55 -7.77 5.33 -7.61
C CYS A 55 -7.02 4.47 -8.65
N LEU A 56 -7.70 4.07 -9.75
CA LEU A 56 -7.07 3.32 -10.86
C LEU A 56 -6.01 4.15 -11.58
N GLN A 57 -6.20 5.47 -11.76
CA GLN A 57 -5.19 6.37 -12.33
C GLN A 57 -3.95 6.48 -11.44
N TYR A 58 -4.11 6.58 -10.11
CA TYR A 58 -2.98 6.52 -9.18
C TYR A 58 -2.26 5.17 -9.26
N ALA A 59 -3.00 4.07 -9.34
CA ALA A 59 -2.42 2.75 -9.54
C ALA A 59 -1.61 2.66 -10.85
N THR A 60 -2.10 3.27 -11.94
CA THR A 60 -1.36 3.40 -13.21
C THR A 60 -0.03 4.13 -13.00
N GLY A 61 -0.03 5.23 -12.24
CA GLY A 61 1.20 5.95 -11.87
C GLY A 61 2.21 5.09 -11.11
N VAL A 62 1.73 4.31 -10.15
CA VAL A 62 2.58 3.35 -9.41
C VAL A 62 3.19 2.31 -10.35
N ILE A 63 2.42 1.77 -11.29
CA ILE A 63 2.91 0.80 -12.28
C ILE A 63 3.97 1.43 -13.19
N ILE A 64 3.83 2.69 -13.60
CA ILE A 64 4.85 3.39 -14.41
C ILE A 64 6.19 3.44 -13.67
N VAL A 65 6.18 3.93 -12.43
CA VAL A 65 7.39 4.02 -11.60
C VAL A 65 8.01 2.64 -11.41
N PHE A 66 7.19 1.64 -11.10
CA PHE A 66 7.63 0.27 -10.95
C PHE A 66 8.22 -0.29 -12.26
N ALA A 67 7.56 -0.09 -13.41
CA ALA A 67 8.01 -0.57 -14.71
C ALA A 67 9.40 -0.03 -15.07
N VAL A 68 9.63 1.27 -14.85
CA VAL A 68 10.96 1.89 -15.06
C VAL A 68 12.00 1.19 -14.19
N ILE A 69 11.79 1.15 -12.87
CA ILE A 69 12.77 0.55 -11.93
C ILE A 69 13.03 -0.91 -12.28
N PHE A 70 11.98 -1.68 -12.52
CA PHE A 70 12.06 -3.12 -12.72
C PHE A 70 12.71 -3.51 -14.06
N LEU A 71 12.36 -2.82 -15.15
CA LEU A 71 12.98 -3.06 -16.46
C LEU A 71 14.45 -2.62 -16.47
N PHE A 72 14.81 -1.52 -15.82
CA PHE A 72 16.21 -1.13 -15.64
C PHE A 72 17.00 -2.14 -14.81
N TYR A 73 16.41 -2.64 -13.72
CA TYR A 73 17.03 -3.68 -12.89
C TYR A 73 17.30 -4.97 -13.70
N THR A 74 16.31 -5.48 -14.40
CA THR A 74 16.43 -6.70 -15.21
C THR A 74 17.38 -6.53 -16.40
N ASN A 75 17.35 -5.35 -17.03
CA ASN A 75 18.29 -4.98 -18.09
C ASN A 75 19.74 -4.89 -17.60
N SER A 76 19.96 -4.30 -16.41
CA SER A 76 21.30 -4.22 -15.80
C SER A 76 21.89 -5.61 -15.57
N PHE A 77 21.04 -6.57 -15.15
CA PHE A 77 21.44 -7.95 -15.01
C PHE A 77 21.81 -8.62 -16.36
N LEU A 78 21.00 -8.39 -17.39
CA LEU A 78 21.25 -8.88 -18.74
C LEU A 78 22.60 -8.39 -19.26
N ILE A 79 22.87 -7.08 -19.17
CA ILE A 79 24.11 -6.48 -19.65
C ILE A 79 25.34 -6.97 -18.88
N LYS A 80 25.23 -7.11 -17.55
CA LYS A 80 26.34 -7.63 -16.72
C LYS A 80 26.85 -8.99 -17.23
N ARG A 81 25.97 -9.88 -17.65
CA ARG A 81 26.34 -11.19 -18.22
C ARG A 81 26.98 -11.09 -19.58
N ARG A 82 26.53 -10.14 -20.40
CA ARG A 82 27.01 -9.96 -21.77
C ARG A 82 28.33 -9.20 -21.88
N LYS A 83 28.79 -8.57 -20.78
CA LYS A 83 30.05 -7.80 -20.79
C LYS A 83 31.23 -8.60 -21.34
N LYS A 84 31.35 -9.89 -21.00
CA LYS A 84 32.41 -10.77 -21.53
C LYS A 84 32.30 -10.96 -23.04
N GLU A 85 31.10 -11.24 -23.57
CA GLU A 85 30.85 -11.39 -25.01
C GLU A 85 31.15 -10.12 -25.79
N ILE A 86 30.70 -8.96 -25.25
CA ILE A 86 30.95 -7.64 -25.83
C ILE A 86 32.45 -7.34 -25.86
N GLY A 87 33.19 -7.74 -24.81
CA GLY A 87 34.65 -7.65 -24.75
C GLY A 87 35.31 -8.45 -25.86
N VAL A 88 34.86 -9.71 -26.09
CA VAL A 88 35.37 -10.55 -27.18
C VAL A 88 35.12 -9.93 -28.56
N TYR A 89 33.91 -9.42 -28.82
CA TYR A 89 33.60 -8.71 -30.08
C TYR A 89 34.53 -7.51 -30.32
N ASN A 90 34.85 -6.77 -29.27
CA ASN A 90 35.75 -5.63 -29.38
C ASN A 90 37.19 -6.04 -29.74
N ILE A 91 37.70 -7.12 -29.12
CA ILE A 91 39.04 -7.67 -29.43
C ILE A 91 39.10 -8.23 -30.85
N LEU A 92 38.02 -8.84 -31.34
CA LEU A 92 37.89 -9.32 -32.69
C LEU A 92 37.75 -8.20 -33.73
N GLY A 93 37.88 -6.91 -33.31
CA GLY A 93 37.90 -5.73 -34.21
C GLY A 93 36.55 -5.07 -34.39
N MET A 94 35.48 -5.46 -33.68
CA MET A 94 34.22 -4.73 -33.74
C MET A 94 34.32 -3.43 -32.93
N GLY A 95 34.34 -2.29 -33.62
CA GLY A 95 34.32 -0.99 -32.96
C GLY A 95 33.05 -0.73 -32.16
N LYS A 96 33.12 0.14 -31.14
CA LYS A 96 32.01 0.48 -30.23
C LYS A 96 30.72 0.89 -30.95
N ARG A 97 30.84 1.57 -32.14
CA ARG A 97 29.68 1.96 -32.98
C ARG A 97 28.96 0.75 -33.58
N HIS A 98 29.68 -0.29 -33.98
CA HIS A 98 29.10 -1.52 -34.54
C HIS A 98 28.40 -2.34 -33.46
N ILE A 99 28.99 -2.39 -32.26
CA ILE A 99 28.38 -3.01 -31.09
C ILE A 99 27.08 -2.31 -30.70
N ALA A 100 27.08 -0.96 -30.70
CA ALA A 100 25.88 -0.15 -30.44
C ALA A 100 24.75 -0.43 -31.46
N ARG A 101 25.06 -0.53 -32.74
CA ARG A 101 24.07 -0.88 -33.79
C ARG A 101 23.48 -2.29 -33.59
N MET A 102 24.32 -3.28 -33.28
CA MET A 102 23.87 -4.64 -32.96
C MET A 102 22.91 -4.63 -31.74
N MET A 103 23.27 -3.90 -30.69
CA MET A 103 22.41 -3.77 -29.49
C MET A 103 21.14 -3.01 -29.78
N ALA A 104 21.14 -2.03 -30.71
CA ALA A 104 19.90 -1.37 -31.12
C ALA A 104 18.90 -2.36 -31.71
N VAL A 105 19.36 -3.23 -32.61
CA VAL A 105 18.52 -4.28 -33.22
C VAL A 105 18.00 -5.25 -32.16
N GLU A 106 18.85 -5.68 -31.24
CA GLU A 106 18.43 -6.56 -30.13
C GLU A 106 17.37 -5.89 -29.25
N THR A 107 17.55 -4.61 -28.93
CA THR A 107 16.58 -3.85 -28.13
C THR A 107 15.25 -3.67 -28.87
N ILE A 108 15.28 -3.36 -30.18
CA ILE A 108 14.08 -3.24 -31.00
C ILE A 108 13.30 -4.56 -31.05
N LEU A 109 14.00 -5.68 -31.25
CA LEU A 109 13.36 -7.00 -31.27
C LEU A 109 12.75 -7.36 -29.92
N THR A 110 13.48 -7.16 -28.81
CA THR A 110 13.00 -7.47 -27.47
C THR A 110 11.85 -6.54 -27.06
N ALA A 111 11.92 -5.24 -27.37
CA ALA A 111 10.86 -4.27 -27.15
C ALA A 111 9.61 -4.62 -27.98
N GLY A 112 9.78 -4.90 -29.27
CA GLY A 112 8.67 -5.27 -30.16
C GLY A 112 7.93 -6.51 -29.65
N ILE A 113 8.65 -7.58 -29.31
CA ILE A 113 8.03 -8.81 -28.75
C ILE A 113 7.36 -8.52 -27.41
N SER A 114 7.98 -7.71 -26.53
CA SER A 114 7.42 -7.39 -25.22
C SER A 114 6.15 -6.55 -25.33
N ILE A 115 6.15 -5.52 -26.18
CA ILE A 115 5.01 -4.61 -26.37
C ILE A 115 3.85 -5.34 -27.06
N LEU A 116 4.12 -6.04 -28.19
CA LEU A 116 3.08 -6.78 -28.90
C LEU A 116 2.50 -7.90 -28.06
N GLY A 117 3.35 -8.73 -27.44
CA GLY A 117 2.92 -9.79 -26.55
C GLY A 117 2.14 -9.26 -25.35
N GLY A 118 2.62 -8.18 -24.72
CA GLY A 118 1.96 -7.56 -23.57
C GLY A 118 0.59 -6.98 -23.92
N LEU A 119 0.44 -6.36 -25.09
CA LEU A 119 -0.85 -5.85 -25.57
C LEU A 119 -1.82 -6.99 -25.90
N VAL A 120 -1.38 -8.04 -26.60
CA VAL A 120 -2.22 -9.20 -26.92
C VAL A 120 -2.76 -9.86 -25.64
N PHE A 121 -1.86 -10.20 -24.70
CA PHE A 121 -2.27 -10.77 -23.42
C PHE A 121 -3.06 -9.75 -22.59
N GLY A 122 -2.71 -8.46 -22.65
CA GLY A 122 -3.43 -7.40 -21.97
C GLY A 122 -4.89 -7.25 -22.42
N ILE A 123 -5.15 -7.35 -23.71
CA ILE A 123 -6.52 -7.31 -24.25
C ILE A 123 -7.30 -8.57 -23.83
N ILE A 124 -6.69 -9.76 -23.92
CA ILE A 124 -7.33 -11.03 -23.55
C ILE A 124 -7.67 -11.05 -22.06
N PHE A 125 -6.67 -10.80 -21.20
CA PHE A 125 -6.86 -10.81 -19.75
C PHE A 125 -7.58 -9.55 -19.24
N GLY A 126 -7.57 -8.44 -19.99
CA GLY A 126 -8.27 -7.21 -19.64
C GLY A 126 -9.76 -7.43 -19.46
N LYS A 127 -10.39 -8.21 -20.36
CA LYS A 127 -11.81 -8.59 -20.21
C LYS A 127 -12.04 -9.40 -18.94
N LEU A 128 -11.17 -10.36 -18.62
CA LEU A 128 -11.27 -11.16 -17.40
C LEU A 128 -11.16 -10.28 -16.15
N MET A 129 -10.17 -9.36 -16.12
CA MET A 129 -9.96 -8.43 -15.01
C MET A 129 -11.13 -7.45 -14.85
N TYR A 130 -11.73 -6.99 -15.95
CA TYR A 130 -12.94 -6.16 -15.92
C TYR A 130 -14.12 -6.92 -15.29
N LEU A 131 -14.38 -8.17 -15.71
CA LEU A 131 -15.43 -9.00 -15.12
C LEU A 131 -15.18 -9.31 -13.64
N LEU A 132 -13.92 -9.55 -13.28
CA LEU A 132 -13.53 -9.75 -11.88
C LEU A 132 -13.79 -8.49 -11.04
N LEU A 133 -13.43 -7.31 -11.56
CA LEU A 133 -13.68 -6.03 -10.92
C LEU A 133 -15.19 -5.83 -10.70
N LEU A 134 -16.04 -5.98 -11.72
CA LEU A 134 -17.49 -5.85 -11.59
C LEU A 134 -18.06 -6.80 -10.54
N LYS A 135 -17.57 -8.04 -10.49
CA LYS A 135 -17.99 -9.03 -9.49
C LYS A 135 -17.61 -8.59 -8.06
N ILE A 136 -16.40 -8.04 -7.87
CA ILE A 136 -15.95 -7.53 -6.57
C ILE A 136 -16.80 -6.34 -6.12
N LEU A 137 -17.20 -5.48 -7.07
CA LEU A 137 -18.02 -4.29 -6.81
C LEU A 137 -19.51 -4.61 -6.60
N HIS A 138 -19.94 -5.86 -6.75
CA HIS A 138 -21.35 -6.29 -6.74
C HIS A 138 -22.22 -5.55 -7.77
N ASN A 139 -21.61 -5.01 -8.83
CA ASN A 139 -22.33 -4.37 -9.92
C ASN A 139 -22.86 -5.41 -10.92
N SER A 140 -23.98 -5.07 -11.59
CA SER A 140 -24.51 -5.89 -12.69
C SER A 140 -23.45 -6.06 -13.78
N VAL A 141 -23.29 -7.28 -14.28
CA VAL A 141 -22.31 -7.61 -15.31
C VAL A 141 -22.74 -6.96 -16.63
N ASP A 142 -22.22 -5.78 -16.92
CA ASP A 142 -22.34 -5.18 -18.25
C ASP A 142 -21.25 -5.78 -19.17
N MET A 143 -21.65 -6.43 -20.25
CA MET A 143 -20.72 -7.07 -21.19
C MET A 143 -20.04 -6.09 -22.15
N GLN A 144 -20.23 -4.78 -22.02
CA GLN A 144 -19.66 -3.76 -22.89
C GLN A 144 -18.15 -3.52 -22.66
N PHE A 145 -17.36 -4.58 -22.71
CA PHE A 145 -15.92 -4.42 -22.76
C PHE A 145 -15.51 -3.95 -24.15
N SER A 146 -15.06 -2.71 -24.27
CA SER A 146 -14.48 -2.16 -25.49
C SER A 146 -12.96 -2.05 -25.36
N VAL A 147 -12.24 -2.44 -26.41
CA VAL A 147 -10.80 -2.23 -26.50
C VAL A 147 -10.52 -0.72 -26.60
N ASN A 148 -9.78 -0.20 -25.63
CA ASN A 148 -9.49 1.24 -25.58
C ASN A 148 -8.23 1.59 -26.40
N GLY A 149 -8.44 2.22 -27.56
CA GLY A 149 -7.35 2.63 -28.45
C GLY A 149 -6.38 3.63 -27.82
N THR A 150 -6.86 4.53 -26.96
CA THR A 150 -6.01 5.50 -26.25
C THR A 150 -5.06 4.78 -25.29
N ALA A 151 -5.53 3.75 -24.57
CA ALA A 151 -4.70 2.95 -23.69
C ALA A 151 -3.62 2.17 -24.47
N ILE A 152 -3.94 1.67 -25.68
CA ILE A 152 -2.94 1.02 -26.56
C ILE A 152 -1.83 2.01 -26.93
N VAL A 153 -2.20 3.19 -27.43
CA VAL A 153 -1.23 4.22 -27.87
C VAL A 153 -0.34 4.64 -26.70
N GLN A 154 -0.91 4.91 -25.54
CA GLN A 154 -0.13 5.30 -24.35
C GLN A 154 0.82 4.19 -23.89
N THR A 155 0.35 2.93 -23.89
CA THR A 155 1.20 1.78 -23.57
C THR A 155 2.39 1.69 -24.51
N VAL A 156 2.17 1.82 -25.83
CA VAL A 156 3.24 1.77 -26.83
C VAL A 156 4.25 2.91 -26.61
N ILE A 157 3.78 4.14 -26.44
CA ILE A 157 4.65 5.31 -26.24
C ILE A 157 5.48 5.17 -24.97
N LEU A 158 4.84 4.80 -23.84
CA LEU A 158 5.52 4.64 -22.56
C LEU A 158 6.63 3.58 -22.64
N PHE A 159 6.29 2.37 -23.09
CA PHE A 159 7.25 1.28 -23.11
C PHE A 159 8.33 1.44 -24.18
N ALA A 160 8.01 2.03 -25.34
CA ALA A 160 9.03 2.42 -26.32
C ALA A 160 10.02 3.42 -25.69
N GLY A 161 9.53 4.38 -24.92
CA GLY A 161 10.39 5.32 -24.16
C GLY A 161 11.26 4.62 -23.12
N ILE A 162 10.71 3.69 -22.33
CA ILE A 162 11.48 2.93 -21.32
C ILE A 162 12.56 2.06 -22.00
N PHE A 163 12.24 1.35 -23.08
CA PHE A 163 13.23 0.55 -23.81
C PHE A 163 14.31 1.42 -24.48
N LEU A 164 13.94 2.60 -24.99
CA LEU A 164 14.92 3.57 -25.50
C LEU A 164 15.88 4.04 -24.40
N LEU A 165 15.36 4.37 -23.22
CA LEU A 165 16.18 4.77 -22.07
C LEU A 165 17.12 3.65 -21.63
N THR A 166 16.63 2.40 -21.57
CA THR A 166 17.49 1.25 -21.25
C THR A 166 18.59 1.02 -22.31
N TYR A 167 18.28 1.22 -23.58
CA TYR A 167 19.27 1.17 -24.67
C TYR A 167 20.35 2.25 -24.51
N LEU A 168 19.95 3.50 -24.26
CA LEU A 168 20.90 4.60 -24.06
C LEU A 168 21.80 4.35 -22.84
N TYR A 169 21.23 3.85 -21.74
CA TYR A 169 21.99 3.45 -20.55
C TYR A 169 23.02 2.35 -20.85
N ASN A 170 22.65 1.36 -21.67
CA ASN A 170 23.56 0.28 -22.08
C ASN A 170 24.72 0.79 -22.92
N ILE A 171 24.45 1.73 -23.85
CA ILE A 171 25.51 2.37 -24.66
C ILE A 171 26.50 3.12 -23.75
N LEU A 172 25.99 3.92 -22.81
CA LEU A 172 26.83 4.68 -21.89
C LEU A 172 27.74 3.73 -21.06
N GLN A 173 27.20 2.61 -20.59
CA GLN A 173 27.98 1.60 -19.87
C GLN A 173 29.12 1.02 -20.72
N ILE A 174 28.88 0.76 -22.01
CA ILE A 174 29.89 0.16 -22.90
C ILE A 174 30.95 1.19 -23.31
N GLN A 175 30.55 2.45 -23.50
CA GLN A 175 31.49 3.52 -23.84
C GLN A 175 32.48 3.84 -22.72
N LEU A 176 32.07 3.72 -21.46
CA LEU A 176 32.86 4.05 -20.28
C LEU A 176 33.85 2.97 -19.85
N VAL A 177 33.72 1.73 -20.34
CA VAL A 177 34.55 0.59 -19.90
C VAL A 177 35.61 0.28 -20.95
N ASN A 178 36.86 0.00 -20.46
CA ASN A 178 37.96 -0.45 -21.30
C ASN A 178 37.77 -1.91 -21.73
N PRO A 179 38.01 -2.26 -23.02
CA PRO A 179 37.84 -3.62 -23.54
C PRO A 179 38.63 -4.68 -22.76
N VAL A 180 39.84 -4.37 -22.31
CA VAL A 180 40.70 -5.24 -21.55
C VAL A 180 40.14 -5.55 -20.15
N GLU A 181 39.52 -4.57 -19.50
CA GLU A 181 38.83 -4.75 -18.21
C GLU A 181 37.56 -5.63 -18.34
N LEU A 182 36.90 -5.61 -19.51
CA LEU A 182 35.74 -6.46 -19.78
C LEU A 182 36.10 -7.98 -19.80
N LEU A 183 37.30 -8.31 -20.27
CA LEU A 183 37.77 -9.70 -20.29
C LEU A 183 38.34 -10.17 -18.96
N HIS A 184 39.10 -9.33 -18.28
CA HIS A 184 39.80 -9.67 -17.04
C HIS A 184 38.95 -9.49 -15.79
N GLY A 185 37.80 -8.84 -15.88
CA GLY A 185 36.91 -8.57 -14.75
C GLY A 185 36.38 -9.81 -14.00
N GLY A 186 36.58 -11.03 -14.56
CA GLY A 186 36.27 -12.31 -13.92
C GLY A 186 37.47 -12.98 -13.22
N ASN A 187 38.70 -12.58 -13.54
CA ASN A 187 39.91 -13.25 -13.08
C ASN A 187 40.72 -12.42 -12.06
N GLN A 188 40.37 -11.16 -11.80
CA GLN A 188 40.95 -10.43 -10.68
C GLN A 188 40.35 -10.98 -9.39
N GLY A 189 41.22 -11.51 -8.51
CA GLY A 189 40.82 -12.00 -7.19
C GLY A 189 39.94 -10.95 -6.48
N GLU A 190 38.78 -11.37 -6.01
CA GLU A 190 37.81 -10.46 -5.37
C GLU A 190 38.46 -9.81 -4.16
N LYS A 191 38.67 -8.50 -4.21
CA LYS A 191 39.11 -7.72 -3.05
C LYS A 191 38.06 -7.81 -1.95
N GLU A 192 38.52 -8.11 -0.73
CA GLU A 192 37.64 -8.13 0.44
C GLU A 192 36.89 -6.79 0.59
N PRO A 193 35.56 -6.82 0.80
CA PRO A 193 34.79 -5.61 0.93
C PRO A 193 35.23 -4.78 2.15
N LYS A 194 35.46 -3.50 1.95
CA LYS A 194 35.73 -2.57 3.08
C LYS A 194 34.46 -2.42 3.91
N SER A 195 34.62 -2.39 5.23
CA SER A 195 33.51 -2.08 6.16
C SER A 195 33.13 -0.62 6.02
N ARG A 196 31.89 -0.35 5.55
CA ARG A 196 31.35 1.02 5.40
C ARG A 196 30.55 1.39 6.64
N TRP A 197 31.23 1.62 7.77
CA TRP A 197 30.58 1.92 9.06
C TRP A 197 29.63 3.12 9.01
N LEU A 198 29.99 4.17 8.27
CA LEU A 198 29.13 5.33 8.08
C LEU A 198 27.77 4.93 7.49
N LEU A 199 27.76 4.08 6.47
CA LEU A 199 26.53 3.60 5.85
C LEU A 199 25.69 2.73 6.81
N VAL A 200 26.35 1.98 7.70
CA VAL A 200 25.65 1.19 8.74
C VAL A 200 25.00 2.12 9.76
N ILE A 201 25.71 3.15 10.22
CA ILE A 201 25.17 4.14 11.16
C ILE A 201 23.97 4.85 10.55
N VAL A 202 24.09 5.33 9.31
CA VAL A 202 22.98 5.95 8.57
C VAL A 202 21.81 4.96 8.44
N GLY A 203 22.09 3.69 8.14
CA GLY A 203 21.07 2.64 8.03
C GLY A 203 20.32 2.39 9.34
N VAL A 204 21.04 2.27 10.44
CA VAL A 204 20.44 2.09 11.79
C VAL A 204 19.64 3.33 12.20
N ALA A 205 20.18 4.53 11.98
CA ALA A 205 19.50 5.78 12.31
C ALA A 205 18.22 5.96 11.48
N ALA A 206 18.27 5.70 10.17
CA ALA A 206 17.11 5.78 9.29
C ALA A 206 16.04 4.75 9.67
N LEU A 207 16.43 3.49 9.86
CA LEU A 207 15.48 2.42 10.25
C LEU A 207 14.89 2.71 11.63
N GLY A 208 15.72 3.12 12.60
CA GLY A 208 15.29 3.48 13.94
C GLY A 208 14.30 4.64 13.94
N ASN A 209 14.57 5.69 13.15
CA ASN A 209 13.64 6.82 13.00
C ASN A 209 12.31 6.39 12.34
N GLY A 210 12.36 5.57 11.28
CA GLY A 210 11.14 5.04 10.67
C GLY A 210 10.29 4.21 11.63
N TYR A 211 10.92 3.36 12.44
CA TYR A 211 10.24 2.56 13.48
C TYR A 211 9.74 3.45 14.63
N TRP A 212 10.51 4.44 15.04
CA TRP A 212 10.07 5.42 16.03
C TRP A 212 8.78 6.11 15.60
N ILE A 213 8.75 6.67 14.39
CA ILE A 213 7.55 7.31 13.82
C ILE A 213 6.37 6.33 13.83
N ALA A 214 6.57 5.09 13.36
CA ALA A 214 5.50 4.09 13.26
C ALA A 214 4.92 3.70 14.64
N LEU A 215 5.73 3.71 15.70
CA LEU A 215 5.31 3.30 17.04
C LEU A 215 4.77 4.44 17.90
N THR A 216 5.20 5.69 17.65
CA THR A 216 4.85 6.86 18.50
C THR A 216 3.67 7.66 17.96
N THR A 217 3.32 7.53 16.67
CA THR A 217 2.20 8.26 16.08
C THR A 217 0.87 7.74 16.61
N GLU A 218 0.06 8.63 17.20
CA GLU A 218 -1.23 8.27 17.81
C GLU A 218 -2.43 8.84 17.07
N ALA A 219 -2.34 10.07 16.54
CA ALA A 219 -3.45 10.68 15.81
C ALA A 219 -3.59 10.09 14.39
N PRO A 220 -4.81 9.69 13.95
CA PRO A 220 -5.01 9.02 12.67
C PRO A 220 -4.58 9.86 11.45
N LEU A 221 -4.87 11.15 11.44
CA LEU A 221 -4.51 12.05 10.32
C LEU A 221 -2.99 12.34 10.29
N GLU A 222 -2.37 12.48 11.45
CA GLU A 222 -0.92 12.59 11.58
C GLU A 222 -0.21 11.31 11.09
N ALA A 223 -0.82 10.14 11.35
CA ALA A 223 -0.33 8.87 10.87
C ALA A 223 -0.26 8.82 9.35
N LEU A 224 -1.26 9.35 8.65
CA LEU A 224 -1.27 9.40 7.18
C LEU A 224 -0.12 10.24 6.62
N LEU A 225 0.14 11.41 7.20
CA LEU A 225 1.22 12.31 6.75
C LEU A 225 2.61 11.74 7.07
N LYS A 226 2.81 11.25 8.30
CA LYS A 226 4.08 10.71 8.78
C LYS A 226 4.41 9.33 8.18
N PHE A 227 3.40 8.58 7.72
CA PHE A 227 3.60 7.27 7.12
C PHE A 227 4.56 7.28 5.94
N PHE A 228 4.42 8.23 5.01
CA PHE A 228 5.32 8.32 3.86
C PHE A 228 6.77 8.57 4.26
N VAL A 229 7.00 9.42 5.26
CA VAL A 229 8.35 9.68 5.80
C VAL A 229 8.91 8.41 6.43
N ALA A 230 8.11 7.71 7.23
CA ALA A 230 8.51 6.44 7.85
C ALA A 230 8.88 5.39 6.79
N VAL A 231 8.07 5.24 5.74
CA VAL A 231 8.34 4.31 4.64
C VAL A 231 9.67 4.62 3.94
N VAL A 232 9.93 5.89 3.61
CA VAL A 232 11.20 6.30 2.99
C VAL A 232 12.38 6.00 3.91
N CYS A 233 12.28 6.30 5.21
CA CYS A 233 13.30 5.98 6.20
C CYS A 233 13.56 4.47 6.30
N VAL A 234 12.50 3.64 6.32
CA VAL A 234 12.62 2.18 6.36
C VAL A 234 13.27 1.65 5.08
N ILE A 235 12.92 2.17 3.91
CA ILE A 235 13.54 1.78 2.63
C ILE A 235 15.05 2.10 2.67
N ILE A 236 15.43 3.34 2.99
CA ILE A 236 16.84 3.77 3.05
C ILE A 236 17.60 2.90 4.06
N GLY A 237 17.03 2.71 5.26
CA GLY A 237 17.62 1.87 6.30
C GLY A 237 17.82 0.43 5.86
N THR A 238 16.82 -0.17 5.20
CA THR A 238 16.87 -1.54 4.67
C THR A 238 17.97 -1.68 3.63
N TYR A 239 18.05 -0.78 2.65
CA TYR A 239 19.13 -0.81 1.65
C TYR A 239 20.51 -0.67 2.29
N ALA A 240 20.69 0.29 3.18
CA ALA A 240 21.97 0.53 3.85
C ALA A 240 22.41 -0.68 4.69
N LEU A 241 21.48 -1.31 5.43
CA LEU A 241 21.79 -2.47 6.25
C LEU A 241 22.05 -3.74 5.44
N PHE A 242 21.30 -3.99 4.35
CA PHE A 242 21.58 -5.13 3.49
C PHE A 242 22.90 -4.97 2.73
N ILE A 243 23.28 -3.76 2.28
CA ILE A 243 24.51 -3.51 1.53
C ILE A 243 25.75 -3.47 2.44
N ALA A 244 25.68 -2.78 3.58
CA ALA A 244 26.84 -2.56 4.45
C ALA A 244 26.74 -3.31 5.79
N GLY A 245 25.56 -3.34 6.41
CA GLY A 245 25.33 -3.96 7.71
C GLY A 245 25.59 -5.47 7.68
N SER A 246 25.12 -6.17 6.65
CA SER A 246 25.36 -7.59 6.48
C SER A 246 26.86 -7.95 6.42
N ILE A 247 27.66 -7.12 5.74
CA ILE A 247 29.12 -7.30 5.67
C ILE A 247 29.77 -7.08 7.04
N VAL A 248 29.32 -6.06 7.78
CA VAL A 248 29.83 -5.75 9.12
C VAL A 248 29.52 -6.89 10.09
N VAL A 249 28.28 -7.41 10.10
CA VAL A 249 27.87 -8.55 10.94
C VAL A 249 28.70 -9.78 10.63
N LEU A 250 28.88 -10.12 9.36
CA LEU A 250 29.70 -11.27 8.96
C LEU A 250 31.19 -11.11 9.37
N LYS A 251 31.72 -9.89 9.30
CA LYS A 251 33.08 -9.63 9.78
C LYS A 251 33.21 -9.72 11.30
N ILE A 252 32.19 -9.32 12.06
CA ILE A 252 32.14 -9.53 13.50
C ILE A 252 32.10 -11.03 13.83
N LEU A 253 31.24 -11.80 13.14
CA LEU A 253 31.19 -13.26 13.30
C LEU A 253 32.51 -13.93 12.97
N ARG A 254 33.23 -13.45 11.95
CA ARG A 254 34.59 -13.93 11.60
C ARG A 254 35.62 -13.66 12.70
N LYS A 255 35.51 -12.54 13.43
CA LYS A 255 36.39 -12.23 14.55
C LYS A 255 36.21 -13.16 15.75
N ASN A 256 35.05 -13.75 15.92
CA ASN A 256 34.79 -14.75 16.95
C ASN A 256 35.40 -16.11 16.54
N LYS A 257 36.60 -16.39 17.03
CA LYS A 257 37.39 -17.58 16.64
C LYS A 257 36.65 -18.88 16.97
N ALA A 258 35.96 -18.98 18.10
CA ALA A 258 35.23 -20.19 18.51
C ALA A 258 34.06 -20.50 17.54
N TYR A 259 33.39 -19.49 17.02
CA TYR A 259 32.32 -19.65 16.03
C TYR A 259 32.87 -19.92 14.62
N TYR A 260 33.89 -19.14 14.21
CA TYR A 260 34.40 -19.14 12.85
C TYR A 260 35.16 -20.44 12.48
N TYR A 261 36.01 -20.98 13.36
CA TYR A 261 36.81 -22.19 13.07
C TYR A 261 36.00 -23.48 13.14
N ASN A 262 34.70 -23.44 13.41
CA ASN A 262 33.86 -24.61 13.20
C ASN A 262 33.77 -24.89 11.68
N PRO A 263 34.08 -26.13 11.20
CA PRO A 263 34.10 -26.46 9.76
C PRO A 263 32.80 -26.08 9.02
N LYS A 264 31.67 -26.15 9.69
CA LYS A 264 30.35 -25.74 9.14
C LYS A 264 30.22 -24.23 8.90
N HIS A 265 30.85 -23.42 9.75
CA HIS A 265 30.71 -21.96 9.72
C HIS A 265 31.82 -21.29 8.89
N PHE A 266 33.01 -21.90 8.83
CA PHE A 266 34.16 -21.36 8.11
C PHE A 266 33.86 -21.09 6.62
N THR A 267 33.40 -22.11 5.89
CA THR A 267 33.07 -22.00 4.46
C THR A 267 31.85 -21.09 4.24
N SER A 268 30.87 -21.13 5.17
CA SER A 268 29.64 -20.36 5.07
C SER A 268 29.91 -18.87 5.27
N VAL A 269 30.60 -18.48 6.36
CA VAL A 269 30.86 -17.06 6.67
C VAL A 269 31.82 -16.43 5.66
N SER A 270 32.89 -17.14 5.28
CA SER A 270 33.84 -16.66 4.27
C SER A 270 33.16 -16.44 2.92
N GLY A 271 32.36 -17.40 2.45
CA GLY A 271 31.64 -17.28 1.18
C GLY A 271 30.56 -16.15 1.22
N MET A 272 29.87 -15.99 2.36
CA MET A 272 28.81 -14.99 2.49
C MET A 272 29.33 -13.56 2.49
N ILE A 273 30.55 -13.28 3.00
CA ILE A 273 31.13 -11.91 2.97
C ILE A 273 31.22 -11.39 1.53
N TYR A 274 31.70 -12.22 0.60
CA TYR A 274 31.81 -11.84 -0.81
C TYR A 274 30.43 -11.79 -1.50
N ARG A 275 29.55 -12.73 -1.19
CA ARG A 275 28.17 -12.75 -1.71
C ARG A 275 27.37 -11.52 -1.31
N MET A 276 27.46 -11.06 -0.04
CA MET A 276 26.75 -9.87 0.43
C MET A 276 27.21 -8.61 -0.27
N LYS A 277 28.50 -8.50 -0.63
CA LYS A 277 29.01 -7.39 -1.43
C LYS A 277 28.32 -7.27 -2.79
N GLN A 278 28.09 -8.41 -3.44
CA GLN A 278 27.49 -8.45 -4.79
C GLN A 278 25.96 -8.37 -4.76
N ASN A 279 25.34 -8.90 -3.72
CA ASN A 279 23.91 -9.21 -3.67
C ASN A 279 23.09 -8.37 -2.68
N GLY A 280 23.75 -7.53 -1.85
CA GLY A 280 23.08 -6.76 -0.82
C GLY A 280 21.90 -5.93 -1.34
N ALA A 281 22.08 -5.24 -2.48
CA ALA A 281 21.01 -4.47 -3.10
C ALA A 281 19.85 -5.35 -3.60
N GLY A 282 20.15 -6.52 -4.19
CA GLY A 282 19.11 -7.46 -4.64
C GLY A 282 18.28 -8.03 -3.49
N LEU A 283 18.94 -8.31 -2.33
CA LEU A 283 18.24 -8.74 -1.12
C LEU A 283 17.36 -7.64 -0.52
N ALA A 284 17.85 -6.39 -0.52
CA ALA A 284 17.08 -5.25 -0.11
C ALA A 284 15.82 -5.07 -0.98
N ASN A 285 15.96 -5.21 -2.31
CA ASN A 285 14.82 -5.19 -3.23
C ASN A 285 13.78 -6.26 -2.89
N ILE A 286 14.22 -7.51 -2.67
CA ILE A 286 13.32 -8.61 -2.29
C ILE A 286 12.60 -8.28 -0.97
N CYS A 287 13.33 -7.75 0.04
CA CYS A 287 12.76 -7.36 1.31
C CYS A 287 11.70 -6.27 1.16
N VAL A 288 12.02 -5.17 0.47
CA VAL A 288 11.12 -4.03 0.26
C VAL A 288 9.87 -4.46 -0.52
N LEU A 289 10.04 -5.21 -1.63
CA LEU A 289 8.91 -5.71 -2.42
C LEU A 289 8.03 -6.67 -1.61
N SER A 290 8.63 -7.57 -0.83
CA SER A 290 7.87 -8.46 0.06
C SER A 290 7.09 -7.69 1.12
N THR A 291 7.70 -6.66 1.73
CA THR A 291 7.02 -5.79 2.70
C THR A 291 5.84 -5.05 2.05
N MET A 292 6.05 -4.51 0.83
CA MET A 292 4.98 -3.83 0.08
C MET A 292 3.81 -4.76 -0.21
N VAL A 293 4.08 -6.00 -0.66
CA VAL A 293 3.02 -7.01 -0.87
C VAL A 293 2.26 -7.28 0.41
N LEU A 294 2.99 -7.58 1.50
CA LEU A 294 2.38 -7.94 2.78
C LEU A 294 1.50 -6.81 3.33
N VAL A 295 2.02 -5.57 3.35
CA VAL A 295 1.25 -4.41 3.83
C VAL A 295 0.05 -4.15 2.95
N MET A 296 0.23 -4.07 1.63
CA MET A 296 -0.83 -3.70 0.70
C MET A 296 -1.95 -4.75 0.65
N VAL A 297 -1.58 -6.04 0.52
CA VAL A 297 -2.58 -7.12 0.45
C VAL A 297 -3.31 -7.26 1.79
N SER A 298 -2.59 -7.27 2.94
CA SER A 298 -3.25 -7.37 4.25
C SER A 298 -4.22 -6.22 4.51
N THR A 299 -3.83 -4.99 4.15
CA THR A 299 -4.66 -3.79 4.33
C THR A 299 -5.91 -3.85 3.46
N THR A 300 -5.75 -4.13 2.15
CA THR A 300 -6.89 -4.12 1.22
C THR A 300 -7.84 -5.29 1.42
N VAL A 301 -7.31 -6.48 1.78
CA VAL A 301 -8.13 -7.63 2.19
C VAL A 301 -8.92 -7.30 3.44
N SER A 302 -8.31 -6.64 4.44
CA SER A 302 -8.99 -6.27 5.68
C SER A 302 -10.10 -5.25 5.46
N LEU A 303 -9.89 -4.25 4.59
CA LEU A 303 -10.90 -3.26 4.21
C LEU A 303 -12.10 -3.94 3.53
N TYR A 304 -11.85 -4.87 2.61
CA TYR A 304 -12.92 -5.58 1.93
C TYR A 304 -13.67 -6.55 2.84
N ALA A 305 -12.94 -7.32 3.65
CA ALA A 305 -13.53 -8.26 4.59
C ALA A 305 -14.27 -7.57 5.75
N GLY A 306 -13.81 -6.37 6.15
CA GLY A 306 -14.41 -5.57 7.22
C GLY A 306 -15.44 -4.55 6.74
N MET A 307 -15.98 -4.68 5.53
CA MET A 307 -16.88 -3.68 4.95
C MET A 307 -18.16 -3.49 5.74
N GLU A 308 -18.76 -4.57 6.25
CA GLU A 308 -19.96 -4.46 7.10
C GLU A 308 -19.61 -3.79 8.45
N ASP A 309 -18.45 -4.11 9.05
CA ASP A 309 -17.96 -3.43 10.26
C ASP A 309 -17.77 -1.92 10.02
N ILE A 310 -17.28 -1.54 8.81
CA ILE A 310 -17.12 -0.15 8.40
C ILE A 310 -18.48 0.53 8.28
N LEU A 311 -19.45 -0.12 7.64
CA LEU A 311 -20.81 0.41 7.52
C LEU A 311 -21.48 0.55 8.87
N ASP A 312 -21.36 -0.43 9.77
CA ASP A 312 -21.89 -0.37 11.13
C ASP A 312 -21.26 0.77 11.96
N SER A 313 -19.95 0.97 11.79
CA SER A 313 -19.24 2.06 12.47
C SER A 313 -19.63 3.44 11.94
N ARG A 314 -19.81 3.57 10.62
CA ARG A 314 -20.16 4.83 9.97
C ARG A 314 -21.63 5.20 10.14
N PHE A 315 -22.50 4.19 10.14
CA PHE A 315 -23.95 4.34 10.24
C PHE A 315 -24.47 3.58 11.47
N PRO A 316 -24.34 4.15 12.68
CA PRO A 316 -24.91 3.54 13.89
C PRO A 316 -26.43 3.40 13.84
N ARG A 317 -27.08 4.21 12.97
CA ARG A 317 -28.49 4.10 12.55
C ARG A 317 -28.57 4.17 11.02
N ASP A 318 -29.61 3.57 10.46
CA ASP A 318 -29.74 3.41 8.99
C ASP A 318 -29.80 4.75 8.24
N VAL A 319 -30.36 5.78 8.88
CA VAL A 319 -30.53 7.11 8.30
C VAL A 319 -30.13 8.18 9.30
N SER A 320 -29.44 9.20 8.82
CA SER A 320 -29.09 10.41 9.56
C SER A 320 -29.41 11.63 8.71
N ILE A 321 -30.28 12.48 9.21
CA ILE A 321 -30.66 13.77 8.62
C ILE A 321 -30.12 14.88 9.51
N VAL A 322 -29.46 15.87 8.91
CA VAL A 322 -28.92 17.03 9.62
C VAL A 322 -29.30 18.31 8.86
N CYS A 323 -29.95 19.25 9.56
CA CYS A 323 -30.23 20.59 9.04
C CYS A 323 -29.42 21.60 9.85
N LYS A 324 -28.68 22.46 9.16
CA LYS A 324 -27.95 23.58 9.77
C LYS A 324 -28.86 24.76 9.94
N GLN A 325 -28.59 25.60 10.96
CA GLN A 325 -29.38 26.81 11.25
C GLN A 325 -30.90 26.53 11.32
N ALA A 326 -31.25 25.49 12.09
CA ALA A 326 -32.60 24.98 12.13
C ALA A 326 -33.51 25.81 13.06
N ASP A 327 -34.60 26.33 12.49
CA ASP A 327 -35.72 26.91 13.23
C ASP A 327 -36.70 25.83 13.72
N VAL A 328 -37.66 26.19 14.55
CA VAL A 328 -38.68 25.26 15.10
C VAL A 328 -39.48 24.57 13.99
N ASP A 329 -39.73 25.26 12.89
CA ASP A 329 -40.52 24.74 11.76
C ASP A 329 -39.85 23.59 11.01
N HIS A 330 -38.51 23.48 11.07
CA HIS A 330 -37.77 22.39 10.39
C HIS A 330 -38.11 21.03 10.95
N GLU A 331 -38.33 20.91 12.26
CA GLU A 331 -38.73 19.67 12.91
C GLU A 331 -40.06 19.16 12.38
N GLU A 332 -41.09 20.02 12.31
CA GLU A 332 -42.42 19.65 11.82
C GLU A 332 -42.39 19.25 10.34
N ILE A 333 -41.62 19.96 9.53
CA ILE A 333 -41.50 19.67 8.10
C ILE A 333 -40.83 18.30 7.89
N ILE A 334 -39.75 17.98 8.61
CA ILE A 334 -39.06 16.71 8.52
C ILE A 334 -39.95 15.57 9.02
N GLU A 335 -40.64 15.76 10.14
CA GLU A 335 -41.55 14.75 10.69
C GLU A 335 -42.66 14.41 9.69
N ARG A 336 -43.29 15.43 9.07
CA ARG A 336 -44.30 15.25 8.06
C ARG A 336 -43.76 14.51 6.84
N LEU A 337 -42.60 14.90 6.33
CA LEU A 337 -41.93 14.27 5.21
C LEU A 337 -41.66 12.78 5.48
N LEU A 338 -41.06 12.47 6.63
CA LEU A 338 -40.77 11.09 7.02
C LEU A 338 -42.02 10.24 7.14
N LYS A 339 -43.06 10.78 7.79
CA LYS A 339 -44.34 10.09 7.97
C LYS A 339 -45.01 9.78 6.62
N GLU A 340 -45.14 10.78 5.76
CA GLU A 340 -45.79 10.61 4.44
C GLU A 340 -45.10 9.59 3.56
N GLN A 341 -43.76 9.65 3.43
CA GLN A 341 -43.03 8.78 2.53
C GLN A 341 -42.91 7.34 3.09
N CYS A 342 -42.73 7.19 4.40
CA CYS A 342 -42.69 5.87 5.03
C CYS A 342 -44.07 5.18 5.02
N GLU A 343 -45.18 5.90 5.23
CA GLU A 343 -46.55 5.37 5.14
C GLU A 343 -46.88 4.94 3.69
N LYS A 344 -46.53 5.76 2.68
CA LYS A 344 -46.74 5.44 1.26
C LYS A 344 -46.01 4.17 0.85
N ALA A 345 -44.78 3.98 1.30
CA ALA A 345 -43.98 2.80 0.99
C ALA A 345 -44.32 1.59 1.87
N GLY A 346 -45.06 1.77 2.96
CA GLY A 346 -45.33 0.70 3.94
C GLY A 346 -44.10 0.30 4.76
N VAL A 347 -43.20 1.23 5.04
CA VAL A 347 -41.98 1.07 5.83
C VAL A 347 -42.20 1.69 7.21
N LYS A 348 -41.63 1.09 8.26
CA LYS A 348 -41.76 1.58 9.64
C LYS A 348 -40.44 2.18 10.11
N ILE A 349 -40.52 3.36 10.73
CA ILE A 349 -39.41 3.99 11.43
C ILE A 349 -39.30 3.34 12.82
N THR A 350 -38.07 2.99 13.22
CA THR A 350 -37.76 2.40 14.52
C THR A 350 -36.51 3.07 15.10
N ASP A 351 -36.35 3.00 16.42
CA ASP A 351 -35.18 3.58 17.13
C ASP A 351 -34.82 5.01 16.71
N ARG A 352 -35.86 5.87 16.58
CA ARG A 352 -35.70 7.26 16.20
C ARG A 352 -35.18 8.10 17.36
N VAL A 353 -34.13 8.88 17.10
CA VAL A 353 -33.54 9.86 18.01
C VAL A 353 -33.37 11.16 17.26
N TRP A 354 -33.98 12.19 17.77
CA TRP A 354 -33.88 13.54 17.19
C TRP A 354 -33.53 14.55 18.29
N TYR A 355 -32.75 15.57 17.94
CA TYR A 355 -32.31 16.61 18.87
C TYR A 355 -31.78 17.84 18.16
N ARG A 356 -31.83 18.98 18.91
CA ARG A 356 -31.20 20.22 18.49
C ARG A 356 -29.85 20.35 19.18
N TYR A 357 -28.85 20.81 18.45
CA TYR A 357 -27.52 21.01 18.96
C TYR A 357 -26.80 22.17 18.30
N GLY A 358 -25.96 22.89 19.08
CA GLY A 358 -24.97 23.81 18.52
C GLY A 358 -23.68 23.05 18.19
N SER A 359 -22.94 23.45 17.16
CA SER A 359 -21.66 22.82 16.84
C SER A 359 -20.60 23.83 16.44
N MET A 360 -19.37 23.65 16.93
CA MET A 360 -18.23 24.47 16.55
C MET A 360 -16.95 23.66 16.49
N ASN A 361 -15.98 24.15 15.71
CA ASN A 361 -14.62 23.65 15.76
C ASN A 361 -13.86 24.42 16.84
N ALA A 362 -13.15 23.73 17.73
CA ALA A 362 -12.43 24.40 18.81
C ALA A 362 -11.10 23.75 19.13
N VAL A 363 -10.18 24.54 19.67
CA VAL A 363 -8.91 24.09 20.24
C VAL A 363 -8.91 24.37 21.73
N LEU A 364 -8.62 23.35 22.53
CA LEU A 364 -8.53 23.46 23.99
C LEU A 364 -7.11 23.89 24.40
N LYS A 365 -6.97 25.19 24.73
CA LYS A 365 -5.72 25.78 25.24
C LYS A 365 -5.80 26.00 26.75
N GLY A 366 -5.11 25.15 27.50
CA GLY A 366 -5.28 25.15 28.96
C GLY A 366 -6.72 24.77 29.31
N ASP A 367 -7.46 25.66 29.97
CA ASP A 367 -8.88 25.47 30.32
C ASP A 367 -9.82 26.26 29.40
N LYS A 368 -9.28 26.94 28.36
CA LYS A 368 -10.03 27.76 27.43
C LYS A 368 -10.29 27.02 26.13
N LEU A 369 -11.55 26.92 25.75
CA LEU A 369 -12.02 26.37 24.47
C LEU A 369 -12.17 27.53 23.47
N GLU A 370 -11.23 27.63 22.52
CA GLU A 370 -11.19 28.71 21.52
C GLU A 370 -11.78 28.21 20.19
N ASN A 371 -12.79 28.92 19.67
CA ASN A 371 -13.36 28.64 18.36
C ASN A 371 -12.32 28.86 17.25
N VAL A 372 -12.31 28.00 16.26
CA VAL A 372 -11.42 28.07 15.09
C VAL A 372 -12.23 27.77 13.82
N ASP A 373 -12.04 28.59 12.78
CA ASP A 373 -12.82 28.50 11.54
C ASP A 373 -12.52 27.23 10.71
N GLN A 374 -11.34 26.65 10.91
CA GLN A 374 -10.90 25.49 10.13
C GLN A 374 -10.30 24.41 11.02
N TYR A 375 -10.36 23.17 10.52
CA TYR A 375 -9.65 22.04 11.12
C TYR A 375 -8.15 22.34 11.27
N TYR A 376 -7.63 22.12 12.47
CA TYR A 376 -6.21 22.23 12.79
C TYR A 376 -5.69 20.86 13.24
N PRO A 377 -4.60 20.32 12.67
CA PRO A 377 -4.06 19.00 13.03
C PRO A 377 -3.29 19.06 14.36
N ASP A 378 -4.02 19.26 15.45
CA ASP A 378 -3.49 19.29 16.83
C ASP A 378 -4.26 18.27 17.68
N ASN A 379 -3.57 17.63 18.61
CA ASN A 379 -4.17 16.73 19.60
C ASN A 379 -5.17 17.41 20.53
N HIS A 380 -5.19 18.74 20.57
CA HIS A 380 -6.10 19.58 21.34
C HIS A 380 -7.29 20.12 20.52
N PHE A 381 -7.40 19.72 19.25
CA PHE A 381 -8.54 20.04 18.42
C PHE A 381 -9.73 19.13 18.77
N TYR A 382 -10.90 19.76 18.91
CA TYR A 382 -12.19 19.12 19.15
C TYR A 382 -13.24 19.66 18.18
N TYR A 383 -14.04 18.76 17.63
CA TYR A 383 -15.36 19.12 17.16
C TYR A 383 -16.28 19.12 18.37
N VAL A 384 -16.93 20.25 18.65
CA VAL A 384 -17.74 20.42 19.86
C VAL A 384 -19.20 20.37 19.46
N GLU A 385 -19.97 19.47 20.08
CA GLU A 385 -21.43 19.43 20.00
C GLU A 385 -22.02 19.84 21.36
N MET A 386 -22.94 20.79 21.32
CA MET A 386 -23.57 21.40 22.50
C MET A 386 -25.07 21.10 22.50
N MET A 387 -25.60 20.53 23.57
CA MET A 387 -27.04 20.25 23.72
C MET A 387 -27.56 20.74 25.06
N THR A 388 -28.88 20.88 25.19
CA THR A 388 -29.50 21.23 26.45
C THR A 388 -29.66 20.00 27.36
N GLN A 389 -29.79 20.24 28.67
CA GLN A 389 -30.09 19.18 29.63
C GLN A 389 -31.44 18.48 29.34
N ASP A 390 -32.42 19.20 28.80
CA ASP A 390 -33.73 18.64 28.49
C ASP A 390 -33.61 17.62 27.34
N GLU A 391 -32.84 17.96 26.30
CA GLU A 391 -32.58 17.05 25.20
C GLU A 391 -31.75 15.86 25.66
N TYR A 392 -30.68 16.09 26.44
CA TYR A 392 -29.89 15.04 27.04
C TYR A 392 -30.74 14.08 27.89
N ASN A 393 -31.59 14.61 28.78
CA ASN A 393 -32.46 13.81 29.64
C ASN A 393 -33.47 13.00 28.83
N ARG A 394 -34.04 13.57 27.76
CA ARG A 394 -34.98 12.90 26.86
C ARG A 394 -34.30 11.74 26.10
N ILE A 395 -33.12 11.98 25.56
CA ILE A 395 -32.40 11.00 24.72
C ILE A 395 -31.83 9.87 25.57
N GLU A 396 -31.13 10.20 26.64
CA GLU A 396 -30.43 9.24 27.50
C GLU A 396 -31.33 8.61 28.58
N LYS A 397 -32.61 9.02 28.63
CA LYS A 397 -33.58 8.59 29.66
C LYS A 397 -33.04 8.80 31.07
N ARG A 398 -32.44 9.96 31.31
CA ARG A 398 -31.84 10.39 32.56
C ARG A 398 -32.69 11.52 33.15
N ASN A 399 -32.39 11.90 34.36
CA ASN A 399 -33.01 13.03 35.05
C ASN A 399 -31.92 13.84 35.75
N VAL A 400 -31.13 14.56 34.97
CA VAL A 400 -30.05 15.43 35.43
C VAL A 400 -30.55 16.85 35.51
N SER A 401 -30.23 17.56 36.57
CA SER A 401 -30.44 19.00 36.71
C SER A 401 -29.10 19.71 36.82
N LEU A 402 -28.91 20.76 36.03
CA LEU A 402 -27.70 21.57 35.98
C LEU A 402 -28.04 23.01 36.38
N GLU A 403 -27.15 23.64 37.15
CA GLU A 403 -27.16 25.06 37.37
C GLU A 403 -26.56 25.80 36.17
N GLU A 404 -26.82 27.11 36.03
CA GLU A 404 -26.32 27.88 34.87
C GLU A 404 -24.80 27.83 34.66
N GLN A 405 -24.03 27.59 35.71
CA GLN A 405 -22.57 27.49 35.65
C GLN A 405 -22.05 26.05 35.58
N GLU A 406 -22.94 25.06 35.58
CA GLU A 406 -22.61 23.66 35.53
C GLU A 406 -22.80 23.09 34.12
N ILE A 407 -21.88 22.22 33.72
CA ILE A 407 -21.97 21.46 32.46
C ILE A 407 -21.65 19.98 32.68
N LEU A 408 -22.17 19.11 31.81
CA LEU A 408 -21.61 17.75 31.64
C LEU A 408 -20.74 17.73 30.39
N THR A 409 -19.70 16.90 30.42
CA THR A 409 -18.85 16.67 29.27
C THR A 409 -18.75 15.18 28.93
N TYR A 410 -18.68 14.87 27.64
CA TYR A 410 -18.38 13.54 27.14
C TYR A 410 -17.42 13.66 25.96
N THR A 411 -16.40 12.82 25.92
CA THR A 411 -15.46 12.82 24.79
C THR A 411 -15.54 11.46 24.09
N SER A 412 -15.78 11.49 22.78
CA SER A 412 -15.91 10.28 21.95
C SER A 412 -14.67 9.38 22.01
N ASN A 413 -13.49 9.98 22.12
CA ASN A 413 -12.21 9.27 22.20
C ASN A 413 -11.30 9.91 23.26
N GLY A 414 -11.09 9.19 24.36
CA GLY A 414 -10.27 9.65 25.47
C GLY A 414 -11.06 10.33 26.59
N LYS A 415 -10.43 11.29 27.25
CA LYS A 415 -11.02 12.12 28.31
C LYS A 415 -10.63 13.58 28.12
N CYS A 416 -11.54 14.49 28.39
CA CYS A 416 -11.24 15.90 28.47
C CYS A 416 -10.42 16.22 29.74
N GLY A 417 -10.77 15.59 30.86
CA GLY A 417 -10.01 15.63 32.13
C GLY A 417 -10.02 17.00 32.81
N LYS A 418 -10.91 17.92 32.41
CA LYS A 418 -11.00 19.27 32.96
C LYS A 418 -12.08 19.38 34.03
N LYS A 419 -11.80 20.12 35.09
CA LYS A 419 -12.78 20.46 36.13
C LYS A 419 -13.54 21.75 35.81
N GLU A 420 -12.93 22.62 35.04
CA GLU A 420 -13.49 23.89 34.60
C GLU A 420 -13.11 24.15 33.15
N ILE A 421 -14.02 24.68 32.35
CA ILE A 421 -13.78 25.01 30.95
C ILE A 421 -14.34 26.43 30.69
N ASN A 422 -13.48 27.27 30.11
CA ASN A 422 -13.91 28.60 29.63
C ASN A 422 -14.40 28.46 28.17
N ILE A 423 -15.66 28.79 27.95
CA ILE A 423 -16.33 28.73 26.66
C ILE A 423 -16.91 30.13 26.35
N ALA A 424 -16.51 30.73 25.23
CA ALA A 424 -16.94 32.05 24.80
C ALA A 424 -16.80 33.14 25.90
N GLY A 425 -15.71 33.06 26.70
CA GLY A 425 -15.39 34.01 27.77
C GLY A 425 -16.09 33.77 29.10
N ARG A 426 -16.88 32.71 29.26
CA ARG A 426 -17.51 32.29 30.52
C ARG A 426 -16.91 31.01 31.04
N ASN A 427 -16.75 30.92 32.35
CA ASN A 427 -16.24 29.73 33.04
C ASN A 427 -17.40 28.84 33.44
N TYR A 428 -17.31 27.55 33.07
CA TYR A 428 -18.28 26.51 33.42
C TYR A 428 -17.61 25.43 34.23
N GLN A 429 -18.24 25.01 35.33
CA GLN A 429 -17.77 23.88 36.15
C GLN A 429 -18.25 22.55 35.55
N VAL A 430 -17.34 21.63 35.33
CA VAL A 430 -17.67 20.29 34.88
C VAL A 430 -18.21 19.48 36.07
N LYS A 431 -19.52 19.41 36.20
CA LYS A 431 -20.20 18.64 37.24
C LYS A 431 -19.86 17.16 37.16
N LYS A 432 -19.78 16.64 35.94
CA LYS A 432 -19.41 15.25 35.69
C LYS A 432 -18.90 15.09 34.25
N GLU A 433 -17.78 14.38 34.11
CA GLU A 433 -17.36 13.82 32.82
C GLU A 433 -18.00 12.45 32.65
N LEU A 434 -18.80 12.29 31.60
CA LEU A 434 -19.56 11.08 31.30
C LEU A 434 -18.62 10.02 30.71
N SER A 435 -18.81 8.76 31.05
CA SER A 435 -18.08 7.63 30.49
C SER A 435 -18.67 7.09 29.20
N GLU A 436 -19.97 7.35 28.97
CA GLU A 436 -20.74 6.85 27.83
C GLU A 436 -21.94 7.76 27.56
N MET A 437 -22.34 7.84 26.28
CA MET A 437 -23.62 8.35 25.82
C MET A 437 -24.23 7.32 24.86
N THR A 438 -25.45 6.90 25.12
CA THR A 438 -26.15 5.85 24.34
C THR A 438 -26.49 6.35 22.93
N SER A 439 -26.79 7.64 22.81
CA SER A 439 -27.12 8.32 21.56
C SER A 439 -25.89 8.52 20.66
N GLN A 440 -24.70 8.56 21.25
CA GLN A 440 -23.43 8.82 20.59
C GLN A 440 -22.41 7.75 20.98
N PRO A 441 -22.41 6.59 20.30
CA PRO A 441 -21.50 5.49 20.64
C PRO A 441 -20.05 5.94 20.47
N LYS A 442 -19.16 5.39 21.31
CA LYS A 442 -17.72 5.64 21.18
C LYS A 442 -17.27 5.23 19.81
N SER A 443 -16.86 6.18 18.99
CA SER A 443 -16.26 5.93 17.70
C SER A 443 -14.75 6.02 17.82
N THR A 444 -14.06 4.90 17.58
CA THR A 444 -12.59 4.89 17.46
C THR A 444 -12.12 5.33 16.06
N ALA A 445 -13.07 5.57 15.16
CA ALA A 445 -12.85 5.91 13.75
C ALA A 445 -12.92 7.41 13.45
N GLU A 446 -13.11 8.26 14.46
CA GLU A 446 -13.20 9.71 14.25
C GLU A 446 -11.83 10.30 13.84
N MET A 447 -11.83 11.11 12.79
CA MET A 447 -10.65 11.86 12.35
C MET A 447 -10.17 12.85 13.42
N TYR A 448 -11.07 13.31 14.27
CA TYR A 448 -10.86 14.24 15.37
C TYR A 448 -11.71 13.83 16.57
N LYS A 449 -11.35 14.32 17.75
CA LYS A 449 -12.11 14.06 18.98
C LYS A 449 -13.38 14.91 18.98
N THR A 450 -14.53 14.30 19.25
CA THR A 450 -15.76 15.06 19.49
C THR A 450 -15.96 15.26 20.99
N LEU A 451 -16.15 16.52 21.39
CA LEU A 451 -16.48 16.91 22.76
C LEU A 451 -17.96 17.29 22.83
N TYR A 452 -18.73 16.48 23.49
CA TYR A 452 -20.15 16.75 23.77
C TYR A 452 -20.24 17.52 25.08
N ILE A 453 -20.98 18.65 25.05
CA ILE A 453 -21.20 19.50 26.21
C ILE A 453 -22.70 19.63 26.44
N VAL A 454 -23.17 19.32 27.64
CA VAL A 454 -24.57 19.51 28.04
C VAL A 454 -24.66 20.76 28.89
N PHE A 455 -25.48 21.72 28.45
CA PHE A 455 -25.76 22.98 29.13
C PHE A 455 -27.12 22.96 29.84
N ALA A 456 -27.32 23.83 30.81
CA ALA A 456 -28.56 23.94 31.55
C ALA A 456 -29.74 24.42 30.67
N ASN A 457 -29.51 25.37 29.76
CA ASN A 457 -30.57 25.94 28.93
C ASN A 457 -30.11 26.33 27.52
N ALA A 458 -31.07 26.61 26.63
CA ALA A 458 -30.81 26.91 25.22
C ALA A 458 -30.10 28.26 25.02
N GLU A 459 -30.37 29.27 25.84
CA GLU A 459 -29.79 30.62 25.71
C GLU A 459 -28.24 30.59 25.81
N GLN A 460 -27.69 29.64 26.54
CA GLN A 460 -26.24 29.47 26.69
C GLN A 460 -25.59 29.01 25.38
N ILE A 461 -26.27 28.16 24.63
CA ILE A 461 -25.82 27.66 23.33
C ILE A 461 -26.00 28.73 22.26
N GLU A 462 -27.17 29.42 22.21
CA GLU A 462 -27.48 30.47 21.23
C GLU A 462 -26.47 31.63 21.25
N ARG A 463 -25.86 31.90 22.40
CA ARG A 463 -24.79 32.91 22.55
C ARG A 463 -23.47 32.46 21.90
N ILE A 464 -23.30 31.18 21.66
CA ILE A 464 -22.07 30.60 21.14
C ILE A 464 -22.23 30.29 19.65
N GLU A 465 -23.34 29.63 19.27
CA GLU A 465 -23.57 29.14 17.92
C GLU A 465 -25.08 28.95 17.63
N SER A 466 -25.47 28.98 16.37
CA SER A 466 -26.83 28.65 15.95
C SER A 466 -27.14 27.16 16.10
N PHE A 467 -28.41 26.84 16.38
CA PHE A 467 -28.82 25.45 16.46
C PHE A 467 -28.87 24.78 15.09
N SER A 468 -28.43 23.55 15.07
CA SER A 468 -28.69 22.56 14.02
C SER A 468 -29.68 21.53 14.54
N TYR A 469 -30.39 20.87 13.63
CA TYR A 469 -31.32 19.78 13.95
C TYR A 469 -30.76 18.47 13.40
N ALA A 470 -30.76 17.42 14.21
CA ALA A 470 -30.38 16.06 13.79
C ALA A 470 -31.56 15.10 14.04
N ASP A 471 -31.82 14.23 13.06
CA ASP A 471 -32.80 13.15 13.16
C ASP A 471 -32.17 11.87 12.65
N LYS A 472 -32.06 10.87 13.53
CA LYS A 472 -31.39 9.59 13.27
C LYS A 472 -32.35 8.46 13.58
N PHE A 473 -32.53 7.52 12.65
CA PHE A 473 -33.49 6.43 12.81
C PHE A 473 -33.10 5.19 12.01
N ASN A 474 -33.73 4.06 12.38
CA ASN A 474 -33.66 2.82 11.64
C ASN A 474 -34.95 2.60 10.85
N LEU A 475 -34.86 1.87 9.72
CA LEU A 475 -36.00 1.49 8.92
C LEU A 475 -36.27 -0.03 9.04
N LYS A 476 -37.55 -0.41 9.04
CA LYS A 476 -37.97 -1.80 9.04
C LYS A 476 -39.02 -2.04 7.96
N GLY A 477 -38.75 -2.98 7.04
CA GLY A 477 -39.62 -3.33 5.95
C GLY A 477 -38.86 -4.12 4.87
N ASP A 478 -39.47 -4.27 3.72
CA ASP A 478 -38.82 -4.85 2.54
C ASP A 478 -37.73 -3.91 1.99
N ASP A 479 -36.56 -4.47 1.63
CA ASP A 479 -35.40 -3.67 1.20
C ASP A 479 -35.68 -2.81 -0.04
N GLY A 480 -36.47 -3.32 -1.00
CA GLY A 480 -36.85 -2.56 -2.18
C GLY A 480 -37.71 -1.36 -1.85
N LYS A 481 -38.69 -1.54 -0.94
CA LYS A 481 -39.56 -0.48 -0.45
C LYS A 481 -38.81 0.53 0.41
N GLN A 482 -37.87 0.07 1.24
CA GLN A 482 -37.00 0.98 2.01
C GLN A 482 -36.18 1.87 1.09
N LYS A 483 -35.59 1.30 0.03
CA LYS A 483 -34.80 2.05 -0.95
C LYS A 483 -35.66 3.11 -1.67
N GLU A 484 -36.84 2.73 -2.13
CA GLU A 484 -37.78 3.66 -2.78
C GLU A 484 -38.17 4.82 -1.84
N ALA A 485 -38.53 4.51 -0.58
CA ALA A 485 -38.83 5.52 0.43
C ALA A 485 -37.65 6.47 0.65
N LEU A 486 -36.43 5.94 0.78
CA LEU A 486 -35.23 6.73 1.03
C LEU A 486 -34.87 7.64 -0.15
N GLU A 487 -35.03 7.16 -1.40
CA GLU A 487 -34.81 7.99 -2.59
C GLU A 487 -35.82 9.15 -2.66
N GLN A 488 -37.09 8.91 -2.33
CA GLN A 488 -38.12 9.96 -2.28
C GLN A 488 -37.86 10.95 -1.15
N ILE A 489 -37.55 10.46 0.07
CA ILE A 489 -37.19 11.30 1.21
C ILE A 489 -35.98 12.17 0.86
N GLN A 490 -34.95 11.60 0.24
CA GLN A 490 -33.73 12.32 -0.12
C GLN A 490 -34.00 13.44 -1.13
N ASN A 491 -34.80 13.17 -2.17
CA ASN A 491 -35.13 14.15 -3.20
C ASN A 491 -35.92 15.32 -2.61
N GLU A 492 -37.00 15.03 -1.85
CA GLU A 492 -37.83 16.09 -1.24
C GLU A 492 -37.06 16.83 -0.12
N PHE A 493 -36.18 16.15 0.59
CA PHE A 493 -35.34 16.76 1.63
C PHE A 493 -34.40 17.80 1.03
N TYR A 494 -33.66 17.47 -0.04
CA TYR A 494 -32.76 18.45 -0.66
C TYR A 494 -33.47 19.57 -1.42
N GLU A 495 -34.71 19.36 -1.86
CA GLU A 495 -35.53 20.41 -2.43
C GLU A 495 -35.91 21.46 -1.36
N LYS A 496 -36.26 21.00 -0.14
CA LYS A 496 -36.66 21.88 0.98
C LYS A 496 -35.47 22.42 1.77
N PHE A 497 -34.38 21.64 1.87
CA PHE A 497 -33.19 21.95 2.68
C PHE A 497 -31.90 21.76 1.85
N PRO A 498 -31.60 22.73 0.95
CA PRO A 498 -30.41 22.61 0.07
C PRO A 498 -29.08 22.49 0.83
N ASP A 499 -28.96 23.13 2.00
CA ASP A 499 -27.78 23.11 2.87
C ASP A 499 -27.81 21.97 3.91
N GLY A 500 -28.88 21.18 3.91
CA GLY A 500 -29.00 20.00 4.76
C GLY A 500 -28.16 18.83 4.28
N THR A 501 -27.96 17.86 5.16
CA THR A 501 -27.23 16.61 4.83
C THR A 501 -28.10 15.42 5.20
N MET A 502 -28.33 14.53 4.25
CA MET A 502 -28.97 13.24 4.50
C MET A 502 -28.02 12.13 4.12
N GLU A 503 -27.70 11.28 5.08
CA GLU A 503 -26.90 10.08 4.88
C GLU A 503 -27.74 8.85 5.15
N SER A 504 -27.62 7.83 4.32
CA SER A 504 -28.29 6.54 4.51
C SER A 504 -27.34 5.39 4.27
N ARG A 505 -27.33 4.41 5.18
CA ARG A 505 -26.57 3.17 5.05
C ARG A 505 -26.90 2.45 3.74
N MET A 506 -28.17 2.32 3.42
CA MET A 506 -28.65 1.61 2.24
C MET A 506 -28.23 2.31 0.93
N LEU A 507 -28.41 3.62 0.82
CA LEU A 507 -28.04 4.38 -0.36
C LEU A 507 -26.53 4.49 -0.53
N SER A 508 -25.78 4.58 0.57
CA SER A 508 -24.32 4.69 0.55
C SER A 508 -23.60 3.36 0.31
N ARG A 509 -24.27 2.23 0.59
CA ARG A 509 -23.66 0.90 0.53
C ARG A 509 -22.96 0.61 -0.81
N SER A 510 -23.58 0.96 -1.92
CA SER A 510 -22.99 0.76 -3.25
C SER A 510 -21.69 1.55 -3.44
N SER A 511 -21.65 2.79 -2.97
CA SER A 511 -20.45 3.64 -3.04
C SER A 511 -19.29 3.10 -2.20
N PHE A 512 -19.61 2.54 -1.02
CA PHE A 512 -18.62 1.88 -0.17
C PHE A 512 -18.06 0.62 -0.83
N TYR A 513 -18.93 -0.23 -1.42
CA TYR A 513 -18.49 -1.41 -2.17
C TYR A 513 -17.62 -1.03 -3.37
N GLU A 514 -17.94 0.05 -4.07
CA GLU A 514 -17.11 0.52 -5.18
C GLU A 514 -15.74 1.04 -4.71
N LEU A 515 -15.67 1.79 -3.63
CA LEU A 515 -14.41 2.31 -3.10
C LEU A 515 -13.53 1.17 -2.53
N TYR A 516 -14.05 0.43 -1.56
CA TYR A 516 -13.25 -0.58 -0.86
C TYR A 516 -13.01 -1.83 -1.71
N GLY A 517 -13.99 -2.25 -2.52
CA GLY A 517 -13.82 -3.30 -3.52
C GLY A 517 -12.82 -2.90 -4.60
N GLY A 518 -12.84 -1.64 -5.04
CA GLY A 518 -11.84 -1.09 -5.95
C GLY A 518 -10.43 -1.08 -5.36
N LEU A 519 -10.27 -0.66 -4.11
CA LEU A 519 -8.99 -0.71 -3.40
C LEU A 519 -8.50 -2.16 -3.22
N PHE A 520 -9.40 -3.09 -2.90
CA PHE A 520 -9.08 -4.52 -2.82
C PHE A 520 -8.59 -5.06 -4.16
N PHE A 521 -9.30 -4.76 -5.26
CA PHE A 521 -8.88 -5.15 -6.60
C PHE A 521 -7.49 -4.61 -6.95
N ILE A 522 -7.26 -3.31 -6.72
CA ILE A 522 -5.96 -2.65 -6.96
C ILE A 522 -4.87 -3.30 -6.09
N GLY A 523 -5.16 -3.56 -4.82
CA GLY A 523 -4.21 -4.18 -3.89
C GLY A 523 -3.77 -5.57 -4.31
N ILE A 524 -4.71 -6.44 -4.70
CA ILE A 524 -4.41 -7.78 -5.22
C ILE A 524 -3.66 -7.69 -6.56
N TYR A 525 -4.06 -6.77 -7.42
CA TYR A 525 -3.46 -6.59 -8.74
C TYR A 525 -2.00 -6.12 -8.64
N LEU A 526 -1.73 -5.05 -7.92
CA LEU A 526 -0.36 -4.56 -7.68
C LEU A 526 0.44 -5.56 -6.83
N GLY A 527 -0.20 -6.23 -5.87
CA GLY A 527 0.42 -7.31 -5.10
C GLY A 527 0.93 -8.43 -5.98
N SER A 528 0.12 -8.88 -6.95
CA SER A 528 0.52 -9.90 -7.91
C SER A 528 1.72 -9.45 -8.78
N MET A 529 1.76 -8.17 -9.16
CA MET A 529 2.89 -7.58 -9.89
C MET A 529 4.19 -7.60 -9.06
N PHE A 530 4.13 -7.19 -7.80
CA PHE A 530 5.30 -7.20 -6.91
C PHE A 530 5.75 -8.61 -6.57
N ILE A 531 4.82 -9.56 -6.46
CA ILE A 531 5.14 -10.99 -6.32
C ILE A 531 5.91 -11.49 -7.55
N MET A 532 5.43 -11.22 -8.76
CA MET A 532 6.12 -11.60 -9.98
C MET A 532 7.51 -10.99 -10.07
N ALA A 533 7.66 -9.71 -9.71
CA ALA A 533 8.97 -9.07 -9.66
C ALA A 533 9.91 -9.76 -8.66
N THR A 534 9.41 -10.07 -7.47
CA THR A 534 10.18 -10.78 -6.44
C THR A 534 10.66 -12.14 -6.96
N VAL A 535 9.79 -12.91 -7.61
CA VAL A 535 10.13 -14.20 -8.24
C VAL A 535 11.25 -14.05 -9.27
N LEU A 536 11.12 -13.06 -10.16
CA LEU A 536 12.10 -12.84 -11.22
C LEU A 536 13.45 -12.34 -10.66
N ILE A 537 13.44 -11.46 -9.67
CA ILE A 537 14.67 -11.03 -8.99
C ILE A 537 15.36 -12.22 -8.32
N ILE A 538 14.61 -13.07 -7.63
CA ILE A 538 15.10 -14.30 -7.02
C ILE A 538 15.70 -15.24 -8.07
N TYR A 539 14.98 -15.47 -9.17
CA TYR A 539 15.41 -16.31 -10.27
C TYR A 539 16.73 -15.84 -10.89
N TYR A 540 16.79 -14.56 -11.29
CA TYR A 540 18.00 -13.98 -11.86
C TYR A 540 19.20 -14.05 -10.91
N LYS A 541 18.95 -13.76 -9.64
CA LYS A 541 19.97 -13.83 -8.61
C LYS A 541 20.51 -15.25 -8.47
N GLN A 542 19.65 -16.26 -8.35
CA GLN A 542 20.09 -17.65 -8.19
C GLN A 542 20.85 -18.16 -9.40
N ILE A 543 20.41 -17.82 -10.61
CA ILE A 543 21.16 -18.22 -11.82
C ILE A 543 22.54 -17.56 -11.84
N SER A 544 22.65 -16.27 -11.51
CA SER A 544 23.95 -15.58 -11.45
C SER A 544 24.88 -16.22 -10.45
N GLU A 545 24.41 -16.42 -9.22
CA GLU A 545 25.18 -17.04 -8.15
C GLU A 545 25.60 -18.48 -8.50
N GLY A 546 24.70 -19.24 -9.13
CA GLY A 546 24.98 -20.60 -9.55
C GLY A 546 26.19 -20.69 -10.51
N TYR A 547 26.30 -19.78 -11.47
CA TYR A 547 27.44 -19.76 -12.38
C TYR A 547 28.73 -19.28 -11.70
N ASP A 548 28.66 -18.27 -10.84
CA ASP A 548 29.84 -17.77 -10.11
C ASP A 548 30.36 -18.81 -9.11
N ASP A 549 29.46 -19.54 -8.47
CA ASP A 549 29.83 -20.59 -7.50
C ASP A 549 30.31 -21.90 -8.14
N ARG A 550 29.95 -22.18 -9.38
CA ARG A 550 30.37 -23.40 -10.08
C ARG A 550 31.90 -23.58 -10.09
N GLU A 551 32.62 -22.51 -10.47
CA GLU A 551 34.10 -22.56 -10.49
C GLU A 551 34.67 -22.72 -9.08
N ARG A 552 34.11 -22.03 -8.08
CA ARG A 552 34.55 -22.12 -6.68
C ARG A 552 34.37 -23.53 -6.10
N TYR A 553 33.21 -24.14 -6.31
CA TYR A 553 32.97 -25.50 -5.81
C TYR A 553 33.76 -26.56 -6.56
N GLN A 554 34.05 -26.38 -7.84
CA GLN A 554 34.97 -27.25 -8.58
C GLN A 554 36.39 -27.20 -8.00
N ILE A 555 36.87 -26.01 -7.61
CA ILE A 555 38.17 -25.87 -6.93
C ILE A 555 38.14 -26.56 -5.56
N MET A 556 37.09 -26.34 -4.76
CA MET A 556 36.94 -26.96 -3.44
C MET A 556 36.90 -28.49 -3.51
N GLN A 557 36.23 -29.05 -4.53
CA GLN A 557 36.21 -30.49 -4.77
C GLN A 557 37.61 -31.03 -5.13
N LYS A 558 38.40 -30.30 -5.92
CA LYS A 558 39.79 -30.65 -6.23
C LYS A 558 40.68 -30.62 -4.98
N VAL A 559 40.36 -29.80 -3.99
CA VAL A 559 41.07 -29.70 -2.70
C VAL A 559 40.61 -30.77 -1.69
N GLY A 560 39.60 -31.60 -2.05
CA GLY A 560 39.19 -32.76 -1.25
C GLY A 560 37.80 -32.65 -0.62
N MET A 561 37.02 -31.62 -0.92
CA MET A 561 35.63 -31.48 -0.42
C MET A 561 34.71 -32.49 -1.12
N SER A 562 33.98 -33.28 -0.34
CA SER A 562 33.03 -34.26 -0.89
C SER A 562 31.80 -33.60 -1.49
N LYS A 563 31.16 -34.26 -2.47
CA LYS A 563 29.89 -33.77 -3.07
C LYS A 563 28.77 -33.55 -2.03
N LYS A 564 28.76 -34.36 -0.94
CA LYS A 564 27.77 -34.21 0.15
C LYS A 564 28.01 -32.92 0.97
N GLU A 565 29.27 -32.61 1.24
CA GLU A 565 29.66 -31.39 1.96
C GLU A 565 29.38 -30.14 1.12
N VAL A 566 29.70 -30.18 -0.18
CA VAL A 566 29.34 -29.12 -1.14
C VAL A 566 27.82 -28.87 -1.10
N LYS A 567 27.00 -29.92 -1.25
CA LYS A 567 25.54 -29.81 -1.23
C LYS A 567 25.03 -29.24 0.09
N ARG A 568 25.62 -29.64 1.22
CA ARG A 568 25.22 -29.13 2.56
C ARG A 568 25.61 -27.67 2.75
N SER A 569 26.81 -27.27 2.31
CA SER A 569 27.30 -25.89 2.35
C SER A 569 26.41 -24.98 1.49
N ILE A 570 26.11 -25.38 0.26
CA ILE A 570 25.20 -24.67 -0.65
C ILE A 570 23.82 -24.49 0.02
N ARG A 571 23.24 -25.58 0.51
CA ARG A 571 21.90 -25.51 1.14
C ARG A 571 21.84 -24.53 2.31
N SER A 572 22.85 -24.56 3.18
CA SER A 572 22.90 -23.65 4.35
C SER A 572 23.03 -22.18 3.92
N GLN A 573 23.92 -21.90 2.96
CA GLN A 573 24.14 -20.53 2.48
C GLN A 573 22.93 -19.99 1.72
N VAL A 574 22.36 -20.77 0.81
CA VAL A 574 21.20 -20.36 0.01
C VAL A 574 19.99 -20.14 0.90
N LEU A 575 19.72 -21.02 1.88
CA LEU A 575 18.64 -20.85 2.85
C LEU A 575 18.78 -19.54 3.64
N SER A 576 19.96 -19.29 4.23
CA SER A 576 20.18 -18.09 5.06
C SER A 576 20.01 -16.80 4.26
N VAL A 577 20.57 -16.75 3.05
CA VAL A 577 20.49 -15.56 2.18
C VAL A 577 19.06 -15.34 1.66
N PHE A 578 18.32 -16.42 1.44
CA PHE A 578 17.00 -16.37 0.85
C PHE A 578 15.92 -15.97 1.83
N PHE A 579 15.91 -16.55 3.04
CA PHE A 579 14.87 -16.27 4.03
C PHE A 579 15.10 -14.99 4.84
N LEU A 580 16.33 -14.46 4.89
CA LEU A 580 16.64 -13.23 5.59
C LEU A 580 15.77 -12.04 5.14
N PRO A 581 15.58 -11.77 3.83
CA PRO A 581 14.68 -10.71 3.38
C PRO A 581 13.24 -10.89 3.82
N LEU A 582 12.72 -12.12 3.81
CA LEU A 582 11.37 -12.42 4.26
C LEU A 582 11.19 -12.17 5.76
N ILE A 583 12.14 -12.64 6.58
CA ILE A 583 12.11 -12.40 8.04
C ILE A 583 12.10 -10.89 8.34
N VAL A 584 12.98 -10.13 7.67
CA VAL A 584 13.04 -8.66 7.84
C VAL A 584 11.75 -8.01 7.36
N ALA A 585 11.15 -8.47 6.25
CA ALA A 585 9.86 -7.98 5.77
C ALA A 585 8.73 -8.20 6.80
N VAL A 586 8.68 -9.38 7.43
CA VAL A 586 7.70 -9.67 8.49
C VAL A 586 7.92 -8.75 9.71
N ILE A 587 9.17 -8.48 10.08
CA ILE A 587 9.50 -7.51 11.15
C ILE A 587 9.00 -6.11 10.78
N HIS A 588 9.22 -5.65 9.55
CA HIS A 588 8.72 -4.36 9.07
C HIS A 588 7.20 -4.28 9.17
N VAL A 589 6.48 -5.33 8.76
CA VAL A 589 5.01 -5.41 8.88
C VAL A 589 4.57 -5.35 10.34
N ALA A 590 5.23 -6.10 11.22
CA ALA A 590 4.90 -6.12 12.65
C ALA A 590 5.08 -4.74 13.30
N VAL A 591 6.15 -4.01 12.97
CA VAL A 591 6.36 -2.65 13.46
C VAL A 591 5.36 -1.66 12.85
N ALA A 592 5.07 -1.78 11.56
CA ALA A 592 4.11 -0.92 10.87
C ALA A 592 2.65 -1.18 11.32
N PHE A 593 2.36 -2.31 11.97
CA PHE A 593 1.00 -2.71 12.35
C PHE A 593 0.26 -1.61 13.12
N LYS A 594 0.90 -0.98 14.11
CA LYS A 594 0.29 0.09 14.92
C LYS A 594 -0.10 1.31 14.08
N VAL A 595 0.79 1.81 13.23
CA VAL A 595 0.47 2.95 12.37
C VAL A 595 -0.57 2.60 11.31
N MET A 596 -0.53 1.37 10.80
CA MET A 596 -1.53 0.90 9.84
C MET A 596 -2.93 0.82 10.44
N THR A 597 -3.09 0.37 11.70
CA THR A 597 -4.39 0.40 12.38
C THR A 597 -4.96 1.81 12.50
N LYS A 598 -4.10 2.83 12.70
CA LYS A 598 -4.53 4.23 12.74
C LYS A 598 -4.99 4.74 11.37
N ILE A 599 -4.25 4.39 10.31
CA ILE A 599 -4.63 4.73 8.93
C ILE A 599 -5.93 4.04 8.53
N LEU A 600 -6.11 2.77 8.90
CA LEU A 600 -7.35 2.04 8.67
C LEU A 600 -8.54 2.64 9.44
N GLY A 601 -8.29 3.20 10.63
CA GLY A 601 -9.26 3.95 11.41
C GLY A 601 -9.79 5.19 10.65
N VAL A 602 -8.94 5.90 9.88
CA VAL A 602 -9.37 6.99 8.99
C VAL A 602 -10.38 6.51 7.93
N LEU A 603 -10.23 5.25 7.51
CA LEU A 603 -11.14 4.58 6.58
C LEU A 603 -12.29 3.85 7.30
N ASN A 604 -12.56 4.19 8.54
CA ASN A 604 -13.61 3.62 9.41
C ASN A 604 -13.46 2.11 9.74
N LEU A 605 -12.32 1.48 9.45
CA LEU A 605 -12.04 0.12 9.90
C LEU A 605 -11.45 0.14 11.31
N THR A 606 -12.28 -0.11 12.32
CA THR A 606 -11.90 -0.07 13.74
C THR A 606 -11.61 -1.45 14.32
N ASN A 607 -11.96 -2.51 13.60
CA ASN A 607 -11.77 -3.90 14.01
C ASN A 607 -10.31 -4.33 13.88
N VAL A 608 -9.50 -4.03 14.92
CA VAL A 608 -8.08 -4.38 14.97
C VAL A 608 -7.86 -5.90 14.91
N SER A 609 -8.76 -6.69 15.50
CA SER A 609 -8.67 -8.15 15.48
C SER A 609 -8.80 -8.71 14.07
N LEU A 610 -9.73 -8.19 13.29
CA LEU A 610 -9.89 -8.57 11.88
C LEU A 610 -8.61 -8.25 11.08
N PHE A 611 -8.06 -7.04 11.25
CA PHE A 611 -6.81 -6.66 10.59
C PHE A 611 -5.64 -7.57 10.98
N ALA A 612 -5.52 -7.95 12.26
CA ALA A 612 -4.49 -8.87 12.73
C ALA A 612 -4.62 -10.25 12.08
N VAL A 613 -5.83 -10.81 12.04
CA VAL A 613 -6.10 -12.11 11.40
C VAL A 613 -5.78 -12.07 9.91
N CYS A 614 -6.25 -11.06 9.19
CA CYS A 614 -5.96 -10.88 7.76
C CYS A 614 -4.46 -10.74 7.49
N THR A 615 -3.73 -10.02 8.37
CA THR A 615 -2.28 -9.85 8.27
C THR A 615 -1.55 -11.18 8.45
N ILE A 616 -1.92 -11.97 9.48
CA ILE A 616 -1.32 -13.28 9.76
C ILE A 616 -1.58 -14.24 8.59
N ILE A 617 -2.81 -14.29 8.07
CA ILE A 617 -3.16 -15.14 6.93
C ILE A 617 -2.36 -14.71 5.69
N THR A 618 -2.25 -13.41 5.42
CA THR A 618 -1.46 -12.90 4.29
C THR A 618 0.01 -13.28 4.41
N ILE A 619 0.61 -13.15 5.60
CA ILE A 619 2.00 -13.57 5.86
C ILE A 619 2.15 -15.08 5.63
N ALA A 620 1.23 -15.91 6.13
CA ALA A 620 1.28 -17.36 5.97
C ALA A 620 1.17 -17.78 4.49
N VAL A 621 0.23 -17.23 3.75
CA VAL A 621 0.05 -17.49 2.30
C VAL A 621 1.28 -17.05 1.52
N PHE A 622 1.80 -15.84 1.81
CA PHE A 622 3.00 -15.34 1.15
C PHE A 622 4.24 -16.19 1.48
N ALA A 623 4.39 -16.65 2.72
CA ALA A 623 5.49 -17.53 3.13
C ALA A 623 5.45 -18.88 2.40
N VAL A 624 4.27 -19.49 2.25
CA VAL A 624 4.09 -20.73 1.47
C VAL A 624 4.48 -20.51 0.02
N PHE A 625 3.98 -19.44 -0.59
CA PHE A 625 4.35 -19.07 -1.95
C PHE A 625 5.86 -18.86 -2.09
N TYR A 626 6.47 -18.17 -1.15
CA TYR A 626 7.91 -17.89 -1.14
C TYR A 626 8.74 -19.18 -1.04
N ILE A 627 8.29 -20.16 -0.23
CA ILE A 627 8.92 -21.49 -0.12
C ILE A 627 8.82 -22.26 -1.45
N ILE A 628 7.68 -22.18 -2.15
CA ILE A 628 7.51 -22.81 -3.46
C ILE A 628 8.51 -22.24 -4.47
N VAL A 629 8.58 -20.90 -4.55
CA VAL A 629 9.52 -20.19 -5.43
C VAL A 629 10.97 -20.58 -5.11
N TYR A 630 11.33 -20.60 -3.83
CA TYR A 630 12.64 -21.07 -3.38
C TYR A 630 12.93 -22.49 -3.85
N SER A 631 12.00 -23.40 -3.69
CA SER A 631 12.20 -24.82 -4.03
C SER A 631 12.44 -25.02 -5.53
N ILE A 632 11.70 -24.29 -6.37
CA ILE A 632 11.87 -24.34 -7.83
C ILE A 632 13.22 -23.74 -8.24
N THR A 633 13.56 -22.57 -7.73
CA THR A 633 14.78 -21.87 -8.11
C THR A 633 16.05 -22.53 -7.54
N ALA A 634 15.98 -23.12 -6.35
CA ALA A 634 17.07 -23.90 -5.78
C ALA A 634 17.41 -25.13 -6.62
N LYS A 635 16.42 -25.79 -7.23
CA LYS A 635 16.64 -26.92 -8.14
C LYS A 635 17.47 -26.52 -9.37
N GLU A 636 17.16 -25.35 -9.97
CA GLU A 636 17.95 -24.83 -11.10
C GLU A 636 19.37 -24.42 -10.69
N TYR A 637 19.51 -23.81 -9.49
CA TYR A 637 20.84 -23.51 -8.94
C TYR A 637 21.70 -24.77 -8.80
N TYR A 638 21.17 -25.84 -8.19
CA TYR A 638 21.90 -27.13 -8.06
C TYR A 638 22.29 -27.73 -9.41
N ARG A 639 21.42 -27.57 -10.43
CA ARG A 639 21.69 -28.05 -11.79
C ARG A 639 22.82 -27.28 -12.47
N ILE A 640 23.04 -26.02 -12.12
CA ILE A 640 24.12 -25.21 -12.69
C ILE A 640 25.45 -25.51 -12.01
N VAL A 641 25.44 -25.75 -10.70
CA VAL A 641 26.67 -25.96 -9.90
C VAL A 641 27.24 -27.38 -10.06
N ASN A 642 26.38 -28.38 -10.22
CA ASN A 642 26.81 -29.78 -10.50
C ASN A 642 27.02 -29.99 -11.99
#